data_e053c512be8ae1c167267cf99856a365
#
_entry.id   e053c512be8ae1c167267cf99856a365
#
_cell.length_a   1.000
_cell.length_b   1.000
_cell.length_c   1.000
_cell.angle_alpha   90.00
_cell.angle_beta   90.00
_cell.angle_gamma   90.00
#
_symmetry.space_group_name_H-M   'P 1'
#
loop_
_entity.id
_entity.type
_entity.pdbx_description
1 polymer ?
#
loop_
_entity_poly.entity_id
_entity_poly.type
_entity_poly.pdbx_seq_one_letter_code
_entity_poly.pdbx_strand_id
1 'polypeptide(L)'
;MADSMTVLRQAGPPGVKRNIVVMGDGFTAADQTTFNTYVQTALIDGVFARDYFSEDASAFNIYRINLESVDSGVSQRTWDEKGTDDTSDDTISSDTTRNTALGMIFTGQWSHCWMEYGTNTDQRIKDAIDKWVPDADNVLVVLNEPGFGGCGGSGRAHVTLGVAWDTIAHEFGHGIGGFEDEYSDHGAYSDGEKAWINLTTNTNRATTKWRQFIAPTTPLPTGVGTAANYNQGTRPATWSSNFDAGLFEGGGTNNTGIYRPVENCRMNSNTPEYCPVCYTSMKNNRHVETGHHFRNAYAGNFYGTGRSDVLLHHGTSIQMFRNNNGGFAHAFSGVERVPGSWQFQPNDQVLVGDFNGDGIDEVVIFNGVDWNMPYLGLLVSDGHGGLRLIARYDGDIRGWGGFARNDRFFVADLNGDGKKDLVVFNGDDWSMTYVGLLRSSGTGFWMTNRYDGDIPGWGGLAKHDELFVGDLNGDGKDDLVMFNGQDWSMAYVGLFRSGADGYTMTNRYDGDVPGWGGLARNDKLVLGDFDGDGKCDVYMFNGDDWSMSYLGMFRSTGTALSYVHRYDGDVPGWGGLARHDRFFPSDINGDGKCDLWGWNHDDWSEEYLGKMISSGTGLAASFVGDWVGEWNLGPSDRFEVARFSTARTRVGVAAARGRSHLYVHNTDWFGVINGRSGYALSKIYYHWIRDYRFGRNW
;
A
#
# COMPACT_ATOMS: atom_id res chain seq x y z
N MET A 1 -12.35 -27.30 20.80
CA MET A 1 -12.69 -27.06 19.35
C MET A 1 -11.37 -26.71 18.67
N ALA A 2 -11.16 -27.07 17.43
CA ALA A 2 -9.95 -26.64 16.74
C ALA A 2 -9.95 -25.12 16.56
N ASP A 3 -8.77 -24.51 16.48
CA ASP A 3 -8.62 -23.08 16.16
C ASP A 3 -9.45 -22.71 14.94
N SER A 4 -10.00 -21.52 14.94
CA SER A 4 -10.90 -21.05 13.87
C SER A 4 -10.85 -19.54 13.70
N MET A 5 -11.18 -19.09 12.49
CA MET A 5 -11.30 -17.66 12.19
C MET A 5 -12.75 -17.32 11.82
N THR A 6 -13.21 -16.17 12.25
CA THR A 6 -14.54 -15.62 11.95
C THR A 6 -14.38 -14.18 11.45
N VAL A 7 -14.98 -13.88 10.32
CA VAL A 7 -15.11 -12.49 9.85
C VAL A 7 -16.25 -11.82 10.62
N LEU A 8 -15.92 -10.81 11.43
CA LEU A 8 -16.91 -10.03 12.20
C LEU A 8 -17.44 -8.85 11.39
N ARG A 9 -16.59 -8.27 10.55
CA ARG A 9 -16.93 -7.18 9.62
C ARG A 9 -16.10 -7.29 8.36
N GLN A 10 -16.74 -7.22 7.21
CA GLN A 10 -16.10 -7.15 5.91
C GLN A 10 -16.56 -5.86 5.23
N ALA A 11 -15.77 -4.80 5.34
CA ALA A 11 -16.04 -3.51 4.71
C ALA A 11 -15.56 -3.44 3.25
N GLY A 12 -14.65 -4.32 2.88
CA GLY A 12 -14.11 -4.43 1.52
C GLY A 12 -12.99 -5.47 1.41
N PRO A 13 -12.30 -5.54 0.27
CA PRO A 13 -11.19 -6.46 0.10
C PRO A 13 -10.09 -6.24 1.16
N PRO A 14 -9.45 -7.32 1.67
CA PRO A 14 -8.39 -7.19 2.68
C PRO A 14 -7.28 -6.22 2.27
N GLY A 15 -6.87 -6.28 1.02
CA GLY A 15 -5.87 -5.37 0.49
C GLY A 15 -6.33 -3.91 0.32
N VAL A 16 -7.57 -3.52 0.67
CA VAL A 16 -8.13 -2.16 0.52
C VAL A 16 -8.55 -1.56 1.84
N LYS A 17 -8.84 -2.38 2.82
CA LYS A 17 -9.33 -1.95 4.13
C LYS A 17 -8.30 -2.27 5.20
N ARG A 18 -8.32 -1.50 6.27
CA ARG A 18 -7.52 -1.81 7.42
C ARG A 18 -8.03 -3.08 8.09
N ASN A 19 -7.17 -4.05 8.24
CA ASN A 19 -7.51 -5.36 8.77
C ASN A 19 -7.13 -5.44 10.26
N ILE A 20 -8.12 -5.47 11.11
CA ILE A 20 -7.95 -5.64 12.55
C ILE A 20 -8.20 -7.09 12.89
N VAL A 21 -7.21 -7.73 13.47
CA VAL A 21 -7.31 -9.10 13.99
C VAL A 21 -7.44 -9.06 15.49
N VAL A 22 -8.46 -9.72 16.04
CA VAL A 22 -8.57 -9.95 17.47
C VAL A 22 -8.38 -11.44 17.78
N MET A 23 -7.52 -11.74 18.74
CA MET A 23 -7.25 -13.11 19.20
C MET A 23 -7.20 -13.19 20.71
N GLY A 24 -7.50 -14.38 21.25
CA GLY A 24 -7.55 -14.62 22.69
C GLY A 24 -6.37 -15.44 23.18
N ASP A 25 -5.90 -15.18 24.40
CA ASP A 25 -4.98 -16.05 25.13
C ASP A 25 -5.55 -16.47 26.49
N GLY A 26 -5.32 -17.73 26.85
CA GLY A 26 -5.86 -18.31 28.09
C GLY A 26 -7.32 -18.76 28.00
N PHE A 27 -7.91 -18.88 26.82
CA PHE A 27 -9.28 -19.36 26.62
C PHE A 27 -9.28 -20.83 26.19
N THR A 28 -9.74 -21.70 27.06
CA THR A 28 -9.97 -23.12 26.72
C THR A 28 -11.21 -23.28 25.81
N ALA A 29 -11.48 -24.48 25.33
CA ALA A 29 -12.70 -24.77 24.57
C ALA A 29 -13.99 -24.33 25.30
N ALA A 30 -14.00 -24.41 26.63
CA ALA A 30 -15.15 -23.99 27.46
C ALA A 30 -15.25 -22.46 27.57
N ASP A 31 -14.14 -21.74 27.49
CA ASP A 31 -14.07 -20.29 27.66
C ASP A 31 -14.31 -19.51 26.35
N GLN A 32 -14.38 -20.17 25.20
CA GLN A 32 -14.50 -19.52 23.89
C GLN A 32 -15.78 -18.65 23.79
N THR A 33 -16.87 -19.02 24.47
CA THR A 33 -18.09 -18.21 24.51
C THR A 33 -17.84 -16.87 25.25
N THR A 34 -17.07 -16.89 26.32
CA THR A 34 -16.70 -15.68 27.07
C THR A 34 -15.87 -14.74 26.19
N PHE A 35 -14.86 -15.27 25.51
CA PHE A 35 -14.07 -14.50 24.55
C PHE A 35 -14.94 -13.88 23.44
N ASN A 36 -15.78 -14.69 22.83
CA ASN A 36 -16.66 -14.23 21.74
C ASN A 36 -17.61 -13.13 22.19
N THR A 37 -18.19 -13.26 23.40
CA THR A 37 -19.08 -12.26 23.98
C THR A 37 -18.34 -10.97 24.28
N TYR A 38 -17.14 -11.06 24.86
CA TYR A 38 -16.31 -9.88 25.11
C TYR A 38 -15.96 -9.14 23.82
N VAL A 39 -15.50 -9.85 22.79
CA VAL A 39 -15.19 -9.23 21.49
C VAL A 39 -16.43 -8.56 20.89
N GLN A 40 -17.61 -9.19 20.97
CA GLN A 40 -18.83 -8.56 20.49
C GLN A 40 -19.16 -7.29 21.26
N THR A 41 -19.18 -7.36 22.59
CA THR A 41 -19.64 -6.25 23.43
C THR A 41 -18.64 -5.11 23.56
N ALA A 42 -17.35 -5.41 23.73
CA ALA A 42 -16.33 -4.40 23.95
C ALA A 42 -15.77 -3.83 22.63
N LEU A 43 -15.57 -4.67 21.61
CA LEU A 43 -15.00 -4.22 20.34
C LEU A 43 -16.09 -3.77 19.35
N ILE A 44 -17.03 -4.65 19.00
CA ILE A 44 -18.01 -4.36 17.94
C ILE A 44 -19.06 -3.35 18.43
N ASP A 45 -19.76 -3.65 19.52
CA ASP A 45 -20.82 -2.80 20.07
C ASP A 45 -20.25 -1.65 20.93
N GLY A 46 -19.00 -1.77 21.34
CA GLY A 46 -18.26 -0.76 22.09
C GLY A 46 -17.49 0.20 21.16
N VAL A 47 -16.28 -0.17 20.76
CA VAL A 47 -15.36 0.69 19.99
C VAL A 47 -15.97 1.08 18.63
N PHE A 48 -16.39 0.09 17.83
CA PHE A 48 -16.86 0.33 16.46
C PHE A 48 -18.30 0.84 16.34
N ALA A 49 -18.96 1.07 17.44
CA ALA A 49 -20.26 1.72 17.49
C ALA A 49 -20.18 3.17 18.01
N ARG A 50 -18.99 3.70 18.29
CA ARG A 50 -18.79 5.00 18.96
C ARG A 50 -17.71 5.83 18.30
N ASP A 51 -17.76 7.14 18.52
CA ASP A 51 -16.74 8.13 18.18
C ASP A 51 -16.22 7.99 16.75
N TYR A 52 -14.92 8.24 16.59
CA TYR A 52 -14.16 8.09 15.38
C TYR A 52 -14.43 6.75 14.65
N PHE A 53 -14.43 5.64 15.37
CA PHE A 53 -14.57 4.32 14.76
C PHE A 53 -15.95 4.06 14.15
N SER A 54 -17.00 4.66 14.70
CA SER A 54 -18.35 4.55 14.12
C SER A 54 -18.48 5.36 12.84
N GLU A 55 -17.89 6.53 12.79
CA GLU A 55 -17.91 7.41 11.62
C GLU A 55 -17.16 6.80 10.43
N ASP A 56 -16.09 6.08 10.72
CA ASP A 56 -15.21 5.48 9.71
C ASP A 56 -15.27 3.93 9.66
N ALA A 57 -16.34 3.36 10.16
CA ALA A 57 -16.53 1.90 10.24
C ALA A 57 -16.32 1.17 8.90
N SER A 58 -16.59 1.85 7.78
CA SER A 58 -16.36 1.32 6.43
C SER A 58 -14.87 1.23 6.03
N ALA A 59 -13.96 1.77 6.83
CA ALA A 59 -12.52 1.68 6.59
C ALA A 59 -11.91 0.38 7.12
N PHE A 60 -12.64 -0.40 7.94
CA PHE A 60 -12.08 -1.50 8.70
C PHE A 60 -12.74 -2.84 8.38
N ASN A 61 -11.92 -3.85 8.09
CA ASN A 61 -12.28 -5.25 8.24
C ASN A 61 -11.91 -5.72 9.65
N ILE A 62 -12.70 -6.60 10.24
CA ILE A 62 -12.47 -7.11 11.59
C ILE A 62 -12.59 -8.63 11.57
N TYR A 63 -11.55 -9.29 12.02
CA TYR A 63 -11.42 -10.73 12.08
C TYR A 63 -11.21 -11.18 13.53
N ARG A 64 -11.86 -12.26 13.92
CA ARG A 64 -11.64 -12.90 15.21
C ARG A 64 -11.01 -14.26 15.00
N ILE A 65 -9.85 -14.49 15.61
CA ILE A 65 -9.19 -15.79 15.64
C ILE A 65 -9.41 -16.42 17.02
N ASN A 66 -10.13 -17.51 17.06
CA ASN A 66 -10.34 -18.30 18.26
C ASN A 66 -9.19 -19.31 18.37
N LEU A 67 -8.29 -19.10 19.33
CA LEU A 67 -7.20 -20.01 19.67
C LEU A 67 -7.59 -20.79 20.93
N GLU A 68 -7.38 -22.10 20.93
CA GLU A 68 -7.72 -22.95 22.07
C GLU A 68 -6.49 -23.15 22.98
N SER A 69 -6.54 -22.62 24.18
CA SER A 69 -5.55 -22.82 25.23
C SER A 69 -5.81 -24.14 25.97
N VAL A 70 -4.73 -24.76 26.46
CA VAL A 70 -4.84 -25.95 27.33
C VAL A 70 -5.36 -25.56 28.70
N ASP A 71 -4.82 -24.47 29.26
CA ASP A 71 -5.21 -23.95 30.57
C ASP A 71 -6.10 -22.73 30.45
N SER A 72 -7.07 -22.59 31.35
CA SER A 72 -7.91 -21.39 31.48
C SER A 72 -7.17 -20.31 32.27
N GLY A 73 -7.24 -19.05 31.81
CA GLY A 73 -6.45 -17.93 32.33
C GLY A 73 -5.04 -17.89 31.76
N VAL A 74 -4.30 -16.83 32.03
CA VAL A 74 -2.93 -16.61 31.56
C VAL A 74 -1.91 -16.79 32.67
N SER A 75 -0.63 -16.91 32.31
CA SER A 75 0.47 -16.91 33.27
C SER A 75 0.45 -15.61 34.08
N GLN A 76 0.89 -15.68 35.33
CA GLN A 76 0.95 -14.55 36.28
C GLN A 76 2.38 -14.31 36.67
N ARG A 77 2.81 -13.05 36.69
CA ARG A 77 4.13 -12.65 37.19
C ARG A 77 4.00 -11.41 38.05
N THR A 78 4.74 -11.36 39.12
CA THR A 78 4.87 -10.15 39.94
C THR A 78 6.33 -9.77 40.05
N TRP A 79 6.60 -8.49 39.81
CA TRP A 79 7.95 -7.92 39.95
C TRP A 79 8.11 -7.23 41.30
N ASP A 80 9.28 -7.32 41.87
CA ASP A 80 9.73 -6.48 42.99
C ASP A 80 10.45 -5.26 42.37
N GLU A 81 9.74 -4.13 42.29
CA GLU A 81 10.14 -2.89 41.60
C GLU A 81 11.20 -2.09 42.39
N LYS A 82 11.70 -2.60 43.51
CA LYS A 82 12.76 -1.96 44.36
C LYS A 82 12.43 -0.52 44.78
N GLY A 83 11.24 -0.03 44.50
CA GLY A 83 10.81 1.34 44.77
C GLY A 83 11.45 2.38 43.84
N THR A 84 11.89 1.98 42.66
CA THR A 84 12.43 2.83 41.60
C THR A 84 11.54 2.78 40.35
N ASP A 85 11.73 3.74 39.44
CA ASP A 85 11.08 3.73 38.12
C ASP A 85 11.95 3.01 37.06
N ASP A 86 13.11 2.50 37.44
CA ASP A 86 14.01 1.79 36.55
C ASP A 86 13.68 0.28 36.56
N THR A 87 12.99 -0.19 35.54
CA THR A 87 12.61 -1.59 35.40
C THR A 87 13.80 -2.53 35.13
N SER A 88 15.00 -2.00 34.91
CA SER A 88 16.18 -2.81 34.63
C SER A 88 16.78 -3.49 35.90
N ASP A 89 16.42 -3.00 37.08
CA ASP A 89 16.84 -3.55 38.37
C ASP A 89 15.76 -4.40 39.06
N ASP A 90 14.60 -4.52 38.45
CA ASP A 90 13.48 -5.30 38.95
C ASP A 90 13.79 -6.80 38.99
N THR A 91 13.23 -7.48 39.97
CA THR A 91 13.40 -8.94 40.14
C THR A 91 12.07 -9.63 40.28
N ILE A 92 11.92 -10.81 39.66
CA ILE A 92 10.70 -11.59 39.77
C ILE A 92 10.48 -12.03 41.21
N SER A 93 9.39 -11.60 41.83
CA SER A 93 9.01 -12.00 43.18
C SER A 93 8.07 -13.21 43.19
N SER A 94 7.25 -13.38 42.16
CA SER A 94 6.44 -14.59 41.93
C SER A 94 6.20 -14.84 40.44
N ASP A 95 6.08 -16.11 40.04
CA ASP A 95 5.84 -16.51 38.67
C ASP A 95 4.98 -17.79 38.66
N THR A 96 3.83 -17.74 37.94
CA THR A 96 2.95 -18.89 37.77
C THR A 96 2.72 -19.12 36.28
N THR A 97 3.15 -20.25 35.76
CA THR A 97 3.07 -20.59 34.36
C THR A 97 1.78 -21.34 34.03
N ARG A 98 1.14 -20.98 32.94
CA ARG A 98 0.03 -21.69 32.30
C ARG A 98 0.34 -22.01 30.85
N ASN A 99 -0.17 -23.14 30.38
CA ASN A 99 -0.02 -23.56 28.98
C ASN A 99 -1.13 -22.96 28.14
N THR A 100 -0.88 -21.77 27.61
CA THR A 100 -1.83 -21.03 26.81
C THR A 100 -1.42 -20.97 25.34
N ALA A 101 -2.35 -20.57 24.48
CA ALA A 101 -2.17 -20.56 23.02
C ALA A 101 -1.04 -19.61 22.59
N LEU A 102 -0.98 -18.41 23.16
CA LEU A 102 0.02 -17.39 22.81
C LEU A 102 1.17 -17.32 23.82
N GLY A 103 0.93 -17.67 25.08
CA GLY A 103 1.94 -17.61 26.15
C GLY A 103 2.12 -16.21 26.72
N MET A 104 1.06 -15.42 26.79
CA MET A 104 1.06 -14.11 27.43
C MET A 104 1.16 -14.25 28.96
N ILE A 105 1.75 -13.25 29.59
CA ILE A 105 1.94 -13.17 31.04
C ILE A 105 1.29 -11.89 31.54
N PHE A 106 0.40 -11.98 32.51
CA PHE A 106 -0.16 -10.82 33.18
C PHE A 106 0.70 -10.46 34.40
N THR A 107 1.11 -9.19 34.49
CA THR A 107 1.90 -8.69 35.62
C THR A 107 1.03 -7.94 36.63
N GLY A 108 -0.04 -7.31 36.17
CA GLY A 108 -0.87 -6.44 36.99
C GLY A 108 -0.14 -5.18 37.48
N GLN A 109 1.01 -4.85 36.89
CA GLN A 109 1.87 -3.73 37.28
C GLN A 109 2.04 -2.77 36.10
N TRP A 110 1.83 -1.49 36.35
CA TRP A 110 1.89 -0.44 35.33
C TRP A 110 3.29 -0.28 34.72
N SER A 111 4.33 -0.33 35.54
CA SER A 111 5.73 -0.27 35.13
C SER A 111 6.12 -1.31 34.08
N HIS A 112 5.44 -2.47 34.12
CA HIS A 112 5.59 -3.57 33.17
C HIS A 112 4.43 -3.64 32.16
N CYS A 113 3.84 -2.50 31.81
CA CYS A 113 2.76 -2.39 30.83
C CYS A 113 1.59 -3.35 31.11
N TRP A 114 1.35 -3.72 32.37
CA TRP A 114 0.33 -4.66 32.83
C TRP A 114 0.54 -6.11 32.35
N MET A 115 1.33 -6.33 31.31
CA MET A 115 1.52 -7.65 30.71
C MET A 115 2.81 -7.76 29.92
N GLU A 116 3.29 -8.98 29.78
CA GLU A 116 4.55 -9.30 29.10
C GLU A 116 4.37 -10.43 28.10
N TYR A 117 5.33 -10.55 27.17
CA TYR A 117 5.45 -11.69 26.30
C TYR A 117 6.25 -12.80 26.97
N GLY A 118 5.71 -14.00 26.98
CA GLY A 118 6.46 -15.21 27.30
C GLY A 118 7.30 -15.68 26.12
N THR A 119 7.96 -16.79 26.32
CA THR A 119 8.82 -17.38 25.28
C THR A 119 8.00 -17.71 24.02
N ASN A 120 8.44 -17.23 22.87
CA ASN A 120 7.81 -17.44 21.56
C ASN A 120 6.42 -16.80 21.37
N THR A 121 5.98 -15.89 22.22
CA THR A 121 4.68 -15.22 22.06
C THR A 121 4.60 -14.46 20.71
N ASP A 122 5.63 -13.70 20.35
CA ASP A 122 5.71 -13.04 19.05
C ASP A 122 5.53 -13.98 17.88
N GLN A 123 6.23 -15.11 17.89
CA GLN A 123 6.16 -16.10 16.83
C GLN A 123 4.77 -16.74 16.75
N ARG A 124 4.16 -17.06 17.89
CA ARG A 124 2.81 -17.65 17.93
C ARG A 124 1.74 -16.70 17.41
N ILE A 125 1.86 -15.39 17.74
CA ILE A 125 0.98 -14.34 17.17
C ILE A 125 1.17 -14.28 15.65
N LYS A 126 2.43 -14.26 15.20
CA LYS A 126 2.76 -14.25 13.77
C LYS A 126 2.20 -15.47 13.04
N ASP A 127 2.42 -16.67 13.58
CA ASP A 127 1.91 -17.91 12.99
C ASP A 127 0.38 -17.92 12.84
N ALA A 128 -0.33 -17.35 13.83
CA ALA A 128 -1.79 -17.24 13.77
C ALA A 128 -2.23 -16.23 12.69
N ILE A 129 -1.51 -15.11 12.55
CA ILE A 129 -1.76 -14.10 11.51
C ILE A 129 -1.49 -14.71 10.13
N ASP A 130 -0.31 -15.27 9.92
CA ASP A 130 0.11 -15.84 8.63
C ASP A 130 -0.84 -16.94 8.15
N LYS A 131 -1.38 -17.72 9.11
CA LYS A 131 -2.33 -18.79 8.81
C LYS A 131 -3.72 -18.30 8.42
N TRP A 132 -4.23 -17.23 9.03
CA TRP A 132 -5.64 -16.87 8.94
C TRP A 132 -5.91 -15.52 8.30
N VAL A 133 -5.07 -14.52 8.53
CA VAL A 133 -5.24 -13.13 8.05
C VAL A 133 -3.86 -12.52 7.78
N PRO A 134 -3.16 -12.97 6.74
CA PRO A 134 -1.80 -12.50 6.45
C PRO A 134 -1.70 -10.99 6.18
N ASP A 135 -2.81 -10.36 5.78
CA ASP A 135 -2.90 -8.91 5.57
C ASP A 135 -3.31 -8.13 6.84
N ALA A 136 -3.05 -8.67 8.04
CA ALA A 136 -3.40 -7.98 9.29
C ALA A 136 -2.55 -6.71 9.50
N ASP A 137 -3.22 -5.58 9.69
CA ASP A 137 -2.58 -4.29 9.97
C ASP A 137 -2.44 -4.01 11.47
N ASN A 138 -3.43 -4.44 12.24
CA ASN A 138 -3.44 -4.29 13.69
C ASN A 138 -3.92 -5.56 14.38
N VAL A 139 -3.33 -5.83 15.51
CA VAL A 139 -3.65 -7.00 16.34
C VAL A 139 -4.10 -6.55 17.72
N LEU A 140 -5.25 -7.05 18.15
CA LEU A 140 -5.73 -6.95 19.53
C LEU A 140 -5.64 -8.34 20.17
N VAL A 141 -4.83 -8.47 21.22
CA VAL A 141 -4.79 -9.68 22.03
C VAL A 141 -5.62 -9.47 23.29
N VAL A 142 -6.58 -10.34 23.53
CA VAL A 142 -7.42 -10.34 24.73
C VAL A 142 -6.96 -11.45 25.67
N LEU A 143 -6.57 -11.10 26.88
CA LEU A 143 -6.16 -12.05 27.92
C LEU A 143 -7.36 -12.49 28.74
N ASN A 144 -7.49 -13.79 28.99
CA ASN A 144 -8.48 -14.34 29.92
C ASN A 144 -8.04 -14.05 31.38
N GLU A 145 -8.13 -12.79 31.74
CA GLU A 145 -7.75 -12.23 33.03
C GLU A 145 -8.79 -11.16 33.45
N PRO A 146 -9.43 -11.28 34.64
CA PRO A 146 -10.44 -10.32 35.08
C PRO A 146 -9.85 -9.02 35.62
N GLY A 147 -8.56 -8.96 35.94
CA GLY A 147 -7.86 -7.76 36.38
C GLY A 147 -7.86 -6.67 35.32
N PHE A 148 -7.67 -5.41 35.70
CA PHE A 148 -7.48 -4.32 34.73
C PHE A 148 -6.09 -4.41 34.12
N GLY A 149 -6.01 -4.23 32.81
CA GLY A 149 -4.75 -4.11 32.06
C GLY A 149 -4.98 -3.77 30.60
N GLY A 150 -4.28 -2.75 30.15
CA GLY A 150 -4.21 -2.35 28.74
C GLY A 150 -2.80 -1.89 28.41
N CYS A 151 -2.34 -2.21 27.20
CA CYS A 151 -1.04 -1.81 26.70
C CYS A 151 -1.06 -1.84 25.16
N GLY A 152 -0.56 -0.78 24.52
CA GLY A 152 -0.54 -0.68 23.08
C GLY A 152 0.76 -0.11 22.53
N GLY A 153 1.06 -0.43 21.29
CA GLY A 153 2.22 0.08 20.55
C GLY A 153 2.52 -0.72 19.29
N SER A 154 3.20 -0.10 18.33
CA SER A 154 3.71 -0.77 17.13
C SER A 154 2.69 -1.64 16.37
N GLY A 155 1.43 -1.18 16.27
CA GLY A 155 0.36 -1.92 15.57
C GLY A 155 -0.30 -3.03 16.39
N ARG A 156 0.12 -3.24 17.64
CA ARG A 156 -0.47 -4.22 18.55
C ARG A 156 -1.08 -3.56 19.77
N ALA A 157 -2.15 -4.12 20.24
CA ALA A 157 -2.81 -3.77 21.49
C ALA A 157 -3.10 -5.04 22.30
N HIS A 158 -2.98 -4.97 23.59
CA HIS A 158 -3.20 -6.07 24.50
C HIS A 158 -4.11 -5.58 25.60
N VAL A 159 -5.15 -6.35 25.91
CA VAL A 159 -6.11 -5.99 26.96
C VAL A 159 -6.54 -7.23 27.73
N THR A 160 -7.03 -7.00 28.95
CA THR A 160 -7.66 -8.04 29.77
C THR A 160 -9.17 -7.99 29.62
N LEU A 161 -9.88 -9.02 30.08
CA LEU A 161 -11.34 -9.02 30.19
C LEU A 161 -11.87 -7.94 31.17
N GLY A 162 -11.00 -7.43 32.04
CA GLY A 162 -11.34 -6.40 33.02
C GLY A 162 -11.49 -4.99 32.46
N VAL A 163 -11.16 -4.75 31.18
CA VAL A 163 -11.25 -3.41 30.59
C VAL A 163 -12.51 -3.24 29.73
N ALA A 164 -12.97 -1.99 29.64
CA ALA A 164 -14.09 -1.59 28.80
C ALA A 164 -13.61 -1.12 27.42
N TRP A 165 -14.55 -0.80 26.55
CA TRP A 165 -14.31 -0.37 25.16
C TRP A 165 -13.41 0.88 25.03
N ASP A 166 -13.48 1.80 25.96
CA ASP A 166 -12.72 3.05 25.97
C ASP A 166 -11.22 2.82 26.14
N THR A 167 -10.83 1.84 26.95
CA THR A 167 -9.43 1.41 27.04
C THR A 167 -8.96 0.78 25.74
N ILE A 168 -9.76 -0.09 25.10
CA ILE A 168 -9.41 -0.65 23.78
C ILE A 168 -9.22 0.47 22.75
N ALA A 169 -10.10 1.47 22.76
CA ALA A 169 -9.98 2.61 21.87
C ALA A 169 -8.74 3.46 22.17
N HIS A 170 -8.33 3.61 23.43
CA HIS A 170 -7.08 4.25 23.84
C HIS A 170 -5.87 3.49 23.26
N GLU A 171 -5.81 2.18 23.47
CA GLU A 171 -4.71 1.34 22.95
C GLU A 171 -4.64 1.36 21.40
N PHE A 172 -5.79 1.48 20.72
CA PHE A 172 -5.81 1.73 19.28
C PHE A 172 -5.27 3.12 18.91
N GLY A 173 -5.32 4.09 19.80
CA GLY A 173 -4.64 5.38 19.64
C GLY A 173 -3.12 5.21 19.48
N HIS A 174 -2.50 4.36 20.28
CA HIS A 174 -1.10 4.00 20.10
C HIS A 174 -0.86 3.21 18.81
N GLY A 175 -1.63 2.13 18.60
CA GLY A 175 -1.43 1.20 17.50
C GLY A 175 -1.80 1.75 16.12
N ILE A 176 -2.87 2.53 16.03
CA ILE A 176 -3.40 3.11 14.79
C ILE A 176 -2.95 4.56 14.61
N GLY A 177 -3.06 5.36 15.66
CA GLY A 177 -2.77 6.79 15.63
C GLY A 177 -1.28 7.12 15.71
N GLY A 178 -0.47 6.23 16.27
CA GLY A 178 0.93 6.49 16.59
C GLY A 178 1.09 7.55 17.68
N PHE A 179 0.11 7.60 18.61
CA PHE A 179 0.10 8.57 19.69
C PHE A 179 0.92 8.09 20.87
N GLU A 180 1.35 9.07 21.67
CA GLU A 180 1.89 8.84 23.00
C GLU A 180 0.83 9.19 24.04
N ASP A 181 1.02 8.72 25.27
CA ASP A 181 0.17 9.07 26.39
C ASP A 181 0.23 10.57 26.70
N GLU A 182 -0.92 11.18 26.94
CA GLU A 182 -1.02 12.60 27.28
C GLU A 182 -1.12 12.85 28.80
N TYR A 183 -1.19 11.78 29.61
CA TYR A 183 -1.16 11.94 31.07
C TYR A 183 0.25 12.26 31.59
N SER A 184 0.28 12.79 32.82
CA SER A 184 1.48 13.31 33.44
C SER A 184 1.49 12.95 34.94
N ASP A 185 2.50 12.23 35.40
CA ASP A 185 2.66 11.75 36.76
C ASP A 185 4.09 11.80 37.28
N HIS A 186 5.07 12.04 36.40
CA HIS A 186 6.49 12.07 36.72
C HIS A 186 7.10 13.47 36.52
N GLY A 187 8.39 13.60 36.76
CA GLY A 187 9.20 14.82 36.74
C GLY A 187 9.16 15.67 35.46
N ALA A 188 10.29 16.22 35.10
CA ALA A 188 10.43 17.08 33.92
C ALA A 188 10.94 16.27 32.72
N TYR A 189 10.34 16.50 31.56
CA TYR A 189 10.81 15.96 30.29
C TYR A 189 12.12 16.67 29.87
N SER A 190 13.15 15.88 29.57
CA SER A 190 14.48 16.38 29.24
C SER A 190 14.97 16.01 27.84
N ASP A 191 14.29 15.10 27.17
CA ASP A 191 14.62 14.69 25.82
C ASP A 191 14.22 15.76 24.80
N GLY A 192 14.77 15.69 23.61
CA GLY A 192 14.42 16.57 22.50
C GLY A 192 13.04 16.29 21.91
N GLU A 193 12.63 17.09 20.93
CA GLU A 193 11.37 16.90 20.20
C GLU A 193 11.25 15.47 19.65
N LYS A 194 10.15 14.80 19.94
CA LYS A 194 9.86 13.43 19.48
C LYS A 194 8.91 13.43 18.27
N ALA A 195 8.80 12.29 17.63
CA ALA A 195 7.97 12.12 16.45
C ALA A 195 6.45 12.08 16.74
N TRP A 196 6.03 11.91 17.98
CA TRP A 196 4.61 11.83 18.36
C TRP A 196 3.82 13.06 17.93
N ILE A 197 2.73 12.84 17.20
CA ILE A 197 1.94 13.94 16.65
C ILE A 197 1.19 14.73 17.73
N ASN A 198 0.84 14.08 18.81
CA ASN A 198 0.05 14.62 19.92
C ASN A 198 0.90 15.17 21.08
N LEU A 199 2.22 15.11 20.99
CA LEU A 199 3.12 15.74 21.97
C LEU A 199 4.21 16.57 21.29
N THR A 200 4.62 17.68 21.94
CA THR A 200 5.68 18.56 21.41
C THR A 200 6.44 19.28 22.54
N THR A 201 7.71 19.51 22.33
CA THR A 201 8.50 20.46 23.16
C THR A 201 8.54 21.85 22.54
N ASN A 202 8.01 22.00 21.31
CA ASN A 202 8.06 23.25 20.55
C ASN A 202 6.89 24.17 20.87
N THR A 203 7.16 25.26 21.59
CA THR A 203 6.16 26.26 21.96
C THR A 203 6.01 27.42 20.95
N ASN A 204 6.74 27.38 19.85
CA ASN A 204 6.65 28.43 18.81
C ASN A 204 5.38 28.21 17.97
N ARG A 205 4.46 29.17 18.01
CA ARG A 205 3.19 29.14 17.26
C ARG A 205 3.36 28.89 15.76
N ALA A 206 4.40 29.40 15.15
CA ALA A 206 4.60 29.30 13.70
C ALA A 206 5.07 27.90 13.26
N THR A 207 5.66 27.13 14.16
CA THR A 207 6.35 25.88 13.84
C THR A 207 5.88 24.66 14.64
N THR A 208 4.99 24.83 15.63
CA THR A 208 4.44 23.69 16.38
C THR A 208 3.61 22.76 15.48
N LYS A 209 3.61 21.45 15.80
CA LYS A 209 3.04 20.37 14.97
C LYS A 209 1.59 20.59 14.56
N TRP A 210 0.78 21.09 15.45
CA TRP A 210 -0.67 21.30 15.23
C TRP A 210 -1.08 22.77 15.22
N ARG A 211 -0.20 23.66 14.75
CA ARG A 211 -0.46 25.11 14.65
C ARG A 211 -1.75 25.48 13.91
N GLN A 212 -2.18 24.64 12.97
CA GLN A 212 -3.43 24.85 12.22
C GLN A 212 -4.70 24.71 13.08
N PHE A 213 -4.60 24.06 14.23
CA PHE A 213 -5.72 23.90 15.17
C PHE A 213 -5.69 24.93 16.29
N ILE A 214 -4.70 25.83 16.36
CA ILE A 214 -4.52 26.83 17.42
C ILE A 214 -5.03 28.16 16.91
N ALA A 215 -6.06 28.71 17.57
CA ALA A 215 -6.58 30.04 17.25
C ALA A 215 -5.49 31.11 17.40
N PRO A 216 -5.49 32.17 16.56
CA PRO A 216 -4.48 33.23 16.65
C PRO A 216 -4.39 33.91 18.02
N THR A 217 -5.51 33.92 18.75
CA THR A 217 -5.63 34.58 20.08
C THR A 217 -5.35 33.64 21.25
N THR A 218 -5.23 32.33 21.04
CA THR A 218 -4.92 31.37 22.10
C THR A 218 -3.52 31.62 22.67
N PRO A 219 -3.34 31.86 23.96
CA PRO A 219 -2.02 32.05 24.55
C PRO A 219 -1.19 30.75 24.47
N LEU A 220 0.12 30.87 24.26
CA LEU A 220 1.05 29.74 24.21
C LEU A 220 2.25 30.00 25.13
N PRO A 221 2.62 29.10 26.05
CA PRO A 221 1.84 27.91 26.44
C PRO A 221 0.44 28.27 26.92
N THR A 222 -0.48 27.27 26.89
CA THR A 222 -1.90 27.45 27.21
C THR A 222 -2.15 27.02 28.65
N GLY A 223 -2.70 27.91 29.47
CA GLY A 223 -3.06 27.58 30.85
C GLY A 223 -4.33 26.71 30.92
N VAL A 224 -4.38 25.84 31.91
CA VAL A 224 -5.55 25.00 32.19
C VAL A 224 -6.80 25.87 32.34
N GLY A 225 -7.92 25.47 31.74
CA GLY A 225 -9.17 26.21 31.71
C GLY A 225 -9.24 27.39 30.73
N THR A 226 -8.19 27.63 29.94
CA THR A 226 -8.11 28.78 29.04
C THR A 226 -8.55 28.48 27.62
N ALA A 227 -8.39 27.24 27.14
CA ALA A 227 -8.84 26.84 25.80
C ALA A 227 -10.31 26.45 25.85
N ALA A 228 -11.13 27.19 25.14
CA ALA A 228 -12.54 27.30 25.48
C ALA A 228 -13.41 26.09 25.11
N ASN A 229 -13.03 25.22 24.15
CA ASN A 229 -14.06 24.40 23.53
C ASN A 229 -13.83 22.87 23.59
N TYR A 230 -12.65 22.42 23.98
CA TYR A 230 -12.33 20.98 23.96
C TYR A 230 -11.87 20.40 25.31
N ASN A 231 -11.92 21.19 26.35
CA ASN A 231 -11.44 20.79 27.68
C ASN A 231 -12.33 19.73 28.38
N GLN A 232 -13.44 19.38 27.77
CA GLN A 232 -14.47 18.58 28.44
C GLN A 232 -14.61 17.16 27.86
N GLY A 233 -13.78 16.79 26.90
CA GLY A 233 -13.76 15.44 26.36
C GLY A 233 -14.97 15.02 25.53
N THR A 234 -15.83 15.98 25.16
CA THR A 234 -16.97 15.71 24.28
C THR A 234 -16.89 16.59 23.07
N ARG A 235 -16.90 15.97 21.89
CA ARG A 235 -16.87 16.64 20.60
C ARG A 235 -18.13 17.47 20.39
N PRO A 236 -18.07 18.81 20.24
CA PRO A 236 -19.23 19.62 19.95
C PRO A 236 -19.85 19.27 18.59
N ALA A 237 -21.17 19.36 18.45
CA ALA A 237 -21.84 19.14 17.16
C ALA A 237 -21.39 20.10 16.05
N THR A 238 -20.85 21.26 16.43
CA THR A 238 -20.31 22.30 15.54
C THR A 238 -18.78 22.34 15.52
N TRP A 239 -18.13 21.25 15.89
CA TRP A 239 -16.68 21.17 15.97
C TRP A 239 -16.00 21.59 14.66
N SER A 240 -15.16 22.59 14.74
CA SER A 240 -14.33 23.08 13.64
C SER A 240 -12.88 22.65 13.88
N SER A 241 -12.30 21.94 12.95
CA SER A 241 -10.91 21.47 13.01
C SER A 241 -9.86 22.59 13.11
N ASN A 242 -10.26 23.87 13.14
CA ASN A 242 -9.31 24.96 12.95
C ASN A 242 -8.94 25.70 14.23
N PHE A 243 -9.63 25.56 15.38
CA PHE A 243 -9.41 26.48 16.49
C PHE A 243 -9.62 25.90 17.89
N ASP A 244 -9.43 24.59 18.05
CA ASP A 244 -9.82 23.92 19.30
C ASP A 244 -8.63 23.33 20.09
N ALA A 245 -7.40 23.69 19.74
CA ALA A 245 -6.19 23.21 20.41
C ALA A 245 -5.35 24.35 21.01
N GLY A 246 -4.45 23.98 21.90
CA GLY A 246 -3.46 24.86 22.52
C GLY A 246 -2.12 24.15 22.71
N LEU A 247 -1.37 24.54 23.73
CA LEU A 247 -0.16 23.88 24.22
C LEU A 247 -0.27 23.78 25.74
N PHE A 248 -0.84 22.66 26.22
CA PHE A 248 -1.04 22.39 27.64
C PHE A 248 0.15 21.61 28.17
N GLU A 249 0.80 22.11 29.20
CA GLU A 249 1.99 21.48 29.76
C GLU A 249 1.67 20.12 30.38
N GLY A 250 2.55 19.16 30.18
CA GLY A 250 2.45 17.77 30.62
C GLY A 250 2.06 16.82 29.49
N GLY A 251 2.55 15.56 29.57
CA GLY A 251 2.35 14.49 28.62
C GLY A 251 3.55 13.56 28.54
N GLY A 252 3.42 12.39 27.91
CA GLY A 252 4.47 11.39 27.86
C GLY A 252 4.94 11.00 29.27
N THR A 253 3.97 10.87 30.18
CA THR A 253 4.16 10.65 31.63
C THR A 253 4.85 11.80 32.40
N ASN A 254 5.32 12.86 31.75
CA ASN A 254 6.06 13.95 32.39
C ASN A 254 5.18 15.17 32.71
N ASN A 255 5.41 15.81 33.85
CA ASN A 255 4.64 16.94 34.35
C ASN A 255 4.98 18.26 33.65
N THR A 256 6.21 18.44 33.20
CA THR A 256 6.70 19.70 32.63
C THR A 256 7.66 19.47 31.46
N GLY A 257 7.88 20.50 30.63
CA GLY A 257 8.84 20.48 29.52
C GLY A 257 8.33 19.85 28.22
N ILE A 258 7.12 19.30 28.22
CA ILE A 258 6.44 18.74 27.05
C ILE A 258 4.98 19.18 27.07
N TYR A 259 4.35 19.28 25.92
CA TYR A 259 3.02 19.85 25.78
C TYR A 259 2.12 18.94 24.93
N ARG A 260 0.84 18.87 25.33
CA ARG A 260 -0.26 18.19 24.62
C ARG A 260 -1.23 19.19 24.01
N PRO A 261 -2.06 18.79 23.02
CA PRO A 261 -2.89 19.72 22.27
C PRO A 261 -4.12 20.24 23.02
N VAL A 262 -4.65 19.45 23.97
CA VAL A 262 -5.82 19.82 24.77
C VAL A 262 -5.60 19.46 26.23
N GLU A 263 -6.46 19.98 27.11
CA GLU A 263 -6.40 19.70 28.53
C GLU A 263 -6.70 18.23 28.82
N ASN A 264 -7.68 17.67 28.15
CA ASN A 264 -8.09 16.28 28.32
C ASN A 264 -8.52 15.63 27.00
N CYS A 265 -7.96 14.47 26.69
CA CYS A 265 -8.13 13.68 25.48
C CYS A 265 -8.21 12.20 25.84
N ARG A 266 -8.65 11.36 24.91
CA ARG A 266 -8.62 9.90 25.09
C ARG A 266 -7.23 9.39 25.48
N MET A 267 -6.19 9.97 24.90
CA MET A 267 -4.79 9.63 25.24
C MET A 267 -4.36 10.13 26.63
N ASN A 268 -5.21 10.90 27.34
CA ASN A 268 -4.96 11.33 28.71
C ASN A 268 -5.75 10.53 29.74
N SER A 269 -6.99 10.10 29.46
CA SER A 269 -7.84 9.47 30.49
C SER A 269 -8.89 8.48 29.97
N ASN A 270 -8.69 7.85 28.84
CA ASN A 270 -9.55 6.85 28.17
C ASN A 270 -10.98 7.33 27.84
N THR A 271 -11.69 7.94 28.80
CA THR A 271 -13.11 8.28 28.67
C THR A 271 -13.44 9.36 27.65
N PRO A 272 -12.67 10.46 27.50
CA PRO A 272 -12.93 11.47 26.48
C PRO A 272 -12.79 10.93 25.06
N GLU A 273 -13.41 11.62 24.09
CA GLU A 273 -13.13 11.38 22.68
C GLU A 273 -11.70 11.84 22.32
N TYR A 274 -11.20 11.41 21.15
CA TYR A 274 -9.94 11.95 20.61
C TYR A 274 -10.05 13.45 20.36
N CYS A 275 -9.04 14.20 20.75
CA CYS A 275 -8.94 15.63 20.49
C CYS A 275 -8.83 15.94 18.98
N PRO A 276 -8.97 17.21 18.54
CA PRO A 276 -8.87 17.58 17.13
C PRO A 276 -7.60 17.08 16.43
N VAL A 277 -6.47 17.12 17.12
CA VAL A 277 -5.18 16.66 16.61
C VAL A 277 -5.17 15.15 16.46
N CYS A 278 -5.54 14.42 17.50
CA CYS A 278 -5.60 12.96 17.49
C CYS A 278 -6.67 12.46 16.49
N TYR A 279 -7.87 13.04 16.51
CA TYR A 279 -8.95 12.68 15.57
C TYR A 279 -8.53 12.87 14.11
N THR A 280 -7.92 14.01 13.77
CA THR A 280 -7.45 14.28 12.40
C THR A 280 -6.32 13.34 12.02
N SER A 281 -5.40 13.06 12.94
CA SER A 281 -4.34 12.08 12.72
C SER A 281 -4.88 10.66 12.52
N MET A 282 -5.87 10.25 13.33
CA MET A 282 -6.56 8.96 13.12
C MET A 282 -7.21 8.89 11.74
N LYS A 283 -7.90 9.96 11.32
CA LYS A 283 -8.48 10.04 9.97
C LYS A 283 -7.41 9.96 8.87
N ASN A 284 -6.31 10.63 9.03
CA ASN A 284 -5.21 10.56 8.08
C ASN A 284 -4.53 9.19 8.10
N ASN A 285 -4.28 8.64 9.28
CA ASN A 285 -3.64 7.35 9.45
C ASN A 285 -4.52 6.16 9.02
N ARG A 286 -5.85 6.25 9.10
CA ARG A 286 -6.70 5.18 8.54
C ARG A 286 -6.47 4.98 7.06
N HIS A 287 -6.24 6.07 6.33
CA HIS A 287 -5.94 6.04 4.91
C HIS A 287 -4.50 5.58 4.64
N VAL A 288 -3.61 5.87 5.56
CA VAL A 288 -2.21 5.47 5.55
C VAL A 288 -2.05 3.99 5.84
N GLU A 289 -2.92 3.41 6.65
CA GLU A 289 -2.79 2.05 7.14
C GLU A 289 -3.94 1.13 6.70
N THR A 290 -4.83 1.57 5.81
CA THR A 290 -5.79 0.66 5.19
C THR A 290 -5.09 -0.26 4.20
N GLY A 291 -4.23 -1.11 4.74
CA GLY A 291 -3.62 -2.26 4.08
C GLY A 291 -2.75 -1.94 2.88
N HIS A 292 -2.10 -0.79 2.86
CA HIS A 292 -1.23 -0.45 1.73
C HIS A 292 -0.17 0.54 2.16
N HIS A 293 0.73 0.02 2.73
CA HIS A 293 2.14 -0.10 2.51
C HIS A 293 2.50 0.49 1.17
N PHE A 294 3.24 1.59 1.06
CA PHE A 294 3.63 2.14 -0.22
C PHE A 294 2.92 1.45 -1.38
N ARG A 295 1.62 1.62 -1.49
CA ARG A 295 0.85 0.98 -2.54
C ARG A 295 1.47 1.25 -3.87
N ASN A 296 2.14 2.37 -3.95
CA ASN A 296 2.49 2.91 -5.22
C ASN A 296 3.85 3.56 -5.11
N ALA A 297 4.89 2.77 -5.39
CA ALA A 297 6.14 3.29 -5.86
C ALA A 297 6.04 3.39 -7.38
N TYR A 298 6.22 4.59 -7.91
CA TYR A 298 6.19 4.83 -9.36
C TYR A 298 7.57 5.24 -9.80
N ALA A 299 8.07 4.57 -10.83
CA ALA A 299 9.33 4.91 -11.44
C ALA A 299 9.12 5.86 -12.62
N GLY A 300 9.89 6.92 -12.68
CA GLY A 300 9.86 7.88 -13.78
C GLY A 300 11.09 8.75 -13.82
N ASN A 301 11.39 9.33 -14.98
CA ASN A 301 12.49 10.28 -15.17
C ASN A 301 12.07 11.70 -14.74
N PHE A 302 11.73 11.90 -13.47
CA PHE A 302 11.18 13.18 -12.97
C PHE A 302 12.19 14.33 -12.94
N TYR A 303 13.48 14.04 -13.06
CA TYR A 303 14.57 15.04 -13.04
C TYR A 303 15.25 15.22 -14.39
N GLY A 304 14.73 14.63 -15.46
CA GLY A 304 15.28 14.77 -16.80
C GLY A 304 16.72 14.20 -16.97
N THR A 305 17.13 13.31 -16.06
CA THR A 305 18.49 12.73 -16.09
C THR A 305 18.61 11.52 -17.00
N GLY A 306 17.50 11.05 -17.56
CA GLY A 306 17.39 9.80 -18.33
C GLY A 306 17.47 8.55 -17.45
N ARG A 307 17.36 8.71 -16.14
CA ARG A 307 17.30 7.63 -15.15
C ARG A 307 15.93 7.65 -14.47
N SER A 308 15.48 6.49 -14.05
CA SER A 308 14.27 6.44 -13.25
C SER A 308 14.56 6.88 -11.83
N ASP A 309 13.84 7.92 -11.42
CA ASP A 309 13.64 8.35 -10.06
C ASP A 309 12.45 7.60 -9.48
N VAL A 310 12.14 7.77 -8.20
CA VAL A 310 11.02 7.09 -7.57
C VAL A 310 10.10 8.11 -6.91
N LEU A 311 8.82 8.04 -7.26
CA LEU A 311 7.74 8.71 -6.55
C LEU A 311 7.03 7.69 -5.67
N LEU A 312 7.02 7.93 -4.37
CA LEU A 312 6.25 7.16 -3.41
C LEU A 312 4.97 7.92 -3.08
N HIS A 313 3.84 7.29 -3.28
CA HIS A 313 2.53 7.81 -2.88
C HIS A 313 2.03 7.05 -1.67
N HIS A 314 1.68 7.79 -0.60
CA HIS A 314 1.26 7.26 0.66
C HIS A 314 0.14 8.10 1.27
N GLY A 315 -1.07 7.63 1.19
CA GLY A 315 -2.24 8.35 1.67
C GLY A 315 -2.38 9.72 1.01
N THR A 316 -2.28 10.79 1.78
CA THR A 316 -2.31 12.17 1.29
C THR A 316 -0.93 12.74 0.98
N SER A 317 0.12 11.95 1.11
CA SER A 317 1.52 12.37 0.97
C SER A 317 2.18 11.75 -0.23
N ILE A 318 3.08 12.48 -0.85
CA ILE A 318 4.02 11.97 -1.84
C ILE A 318 5.45 12.27 -1.42
N GLN A 319 6.35 11.40 -1.82
CA GLN A 319 7.79 11.60 -1.64
C GLN A 319 8.49 11.29 -2.95
N MET A 320 9.45 12.10 -3.32
CA MET A 320 10.22 11.89 -4.52
C MET A 320 11.70 11.66 -4.18
N PHE A 321 12.25 10.61 -4.74
CA PHE A 321 13.64 10.21 -4.55
C PHE A 321 14.39 10.28 -5.88
N ARG A 322 15.38 11.15 -5.91
CA ARG A 322 16.23 11.29 -7.09
C ARG A 322 17.28 10.19 -7.16
N ASN A 323 17.43 9.60 -8.32
CA ASN A 323 18.48 8.63 -8.61
C ASN A 323 19.83 9.31 -8.87
N ASN A 324 20.78 9.15 -7.94
CA ASN A 324 22.13 9.67 -8.00
C ASN A 324 23.16 8.59 -8.39
N ASN A 325 22.93 7.90 -9.52
CA ASN A 325 23.87 6.91 -10.06
C ASN A 325 24.22 5.76 -9.12
N GLY A 326 23.21 5.09 -8.60
CA GLY A 326 23.35 3.93 -7.72
C GLY A 326 23.03 4.19 -6.25
N GLY A 327 22.50 5.37 -5.95
CA GLY A 327 21.88 5.71 -4.68
C GLY A 327 20.70 6.63 -4.90
N PHE A 328 19.78 6.66 -3.95
CA PHE A 328 18.68 7.60 -3.94
C PHE A 328 18.94 8.70 -2.92
N ALA A 329 18.75 9.95 -3.33
CA ALA A 329 18.68 11.07 -2.41
C ALA A 329 17.22 11.50 -2.33
N HIS A 330 16.72 11.67 -1.12
CA HIS A 330 15.43 12.29 -0.92
C HIS A 330 15.51 13.73 -1.44
N ALA A 331 14.63 14.09 -2.33
CA ALA A 331 14.68 15.37 -2.98
C ALA A 331 13.42 16.21 -2.73
N PHE A 332 12.31 15.58 -2.38
CA PHE A 332 11.06 16.26 -2.13
C PHE A 332 10.17 15.44 -1.20
N SER A 333 9.65 16.07 -0.15
CA SER A 333 8.49 15.57 0.57
C SER A 333 7.39 16.62 0.44
N GLY A 334 6.44 16.34 -0.42
CA GLY A 334 5.23 17.13 -0.51
C GLY A 334 4.22 16.62 0.49
N VAL A 335 3.89 17.41 1.49
CA VAL A 335 2.72 17.16 2.31
C VAL A 335 1.59 17.98 1.73
N GLU A 336 0.54 17.30 1.30
CA GLU A 336 -0.81 17.84 1.24
C GLU A 336 -1.23 18.73 0.07
N ARG A 337 -0.37 19.52 -0.56
CA ARG A 337 -0.82 20.38 -1.68
C ARG A 337 0.24 20.53 -2.76
N VAL A 338 -0.08 20.05 -3.91
CA VAL A 338 0.57 20.49 -5.14
C VAL A 338 0.06 21.91 -5.46
N PRO A 339 0.94 22.87 -5.81
CA PRO A 339 0.49 24.18 -6.25
C PRO A 339 -0.55 24.06 -7.35
N GLY A 340 -1.69 24.74 -7.20
CA GLY A 340 -2.82 24.67 -8.13
C GLY A 340 -4.06 23.96 -7.56
N SER A 341 -4.09 23.71 -6.23
CA SER A 341 -5.28 23.20 -5.51
C SER A 341 -5.56 21.70 -5.65
N TRP A 342 -4.58 20.87 -6.01
CA TRP A 342 -4.67 19.43 -5.87
C TRP A 342 -4.22 18.97 -4.49
N GLN A 343 -4.95 18.02 -3.91
CA GLN A 343 -4.56 17.32 -2.70
C GLN A 343 -4.58 15.82 -3.02
N PHE A 344 -3.44 15.16 -2.80
CA PHE A 344 -3.36 13.72 -2.93
C PHE A 344 -4.30 13.02 -1.97
N GLN A 345 -4.87 11.91 -2.41
CA GLN A 345 -5.78 11.08 -1.63
C GLN A 345 -5.35 9.62 -1.66
N PRO A 346 -5.75 8.83 -0.66
CA PRO A 346 -5.31 7.42 -0.55
C PRO A 346 -5.67 6.53 -1.75
N ASN A 347 -6.79 6.84 -2.42
CA ASN A 347 -7.25 6.07 -3.57
C ASN A 347 -6.92 6.73 -4.91
N ASP A 348 -5.96 7.64 -4.94
CA ASP A 348 -5.47 8.19 -6.20
C ASP A 348 -4.80 7.07 -7.02
N GLN A 349 -5.24 6.92 -8.26
CA GLN A 349 -4.52 6.18 -9.28
C GLN A 349 -3.49 7.12 -9.89
N VAL A 350 -2.21 6.77 -9.75
CA VAL A 350 -1.10 7.57 -10.28
C VAL A 350 -0.57 6.88 -11.54
N LEU A 351 -0.42 7.66 -12.60
CA LEU A 351 0.14 7.23 -13.87
C LEU A 351 1.34 8.11 -14.17
N VAL A 352 2.40 7.51 -14.70
CA VAL A 352 3.66 8.20 -14.99
C VAL A 352 3.99 8.06 -16.47
N GLY A 353 4.40 9.15 -17.09
CA GLY A 353 4.84 9.18 -18.47
C GLY A 353 5.20 10.58 -18.93
N ASP A 354 5.93 10.68 -20.02
CA ASP A 354 6.25 11.94 -20.69
C ASP A 354 5.02 12.40 -21.50
N PHE A 355 4.11 13.13 -20.85
CA PHE A 355 2.87 13.61 -21.48
C PHE A 355 3.07 14.91 -22.28
N ASN A 356 4.21 15.59 -22.13
CA ASN A 356 4.47 16.83 -22.83
C ASN A 356 5.54 16.72 -23.93
N GLY A 357 6.29 15.62 -23.97
CA GLY A 357 7.32 15.32 -24.98
C GLY A 357 8.67 16.01 -24.73
N ASP A 358 8.95 16.44 -23.51
CA ASP A 358 10.21 17.11 -23.17
C ASP A 358 11.29 16.16 -22.61
N GLY A 359 10.98 14.89 -22.48
CA GLY A 359 11.86 13.84 -21.96
C GLY A 359 11.90 13.78 -20.43
N ILE A 360 11.03 14.50 -19.74
CA ILE A 360 10.81 14.42 -18.30
C ILE A 360 9.43 13.81 -18.08
N ASP A 361 9.32 12.84 -17.18
CA ASP A 361 8.03 12.22 -16.91
C ASP A 361 7.16 13.10 -16.02
N GLU A 362 5.90 13.22 -16.40
CA GLU A 362 4.84 13.85 -15.65
C GLU A 362 4.05 12.82 -14.85
N VAL A 363 3.13 13.34 -14.05
CA VAL A 363 2.23 12.56 -13.22
C VAL A 363 0.79 12.87 -13.59
N VAL A 364 0.03 11.85 -13.97
CA VAL A 364 -1.42 11.92 -14.06
C VAL A 364 -2.03 11.25 -12.84
N ILE A 365 -3.03 11.89 -12.25
CA ILE A 365 -3.76 11.38 -11.10
C ILE A 365 -5.23 11.30 -11.42
N PHE A 366 -5.82 10.14 -11.20
CA PHE A 366 -7.26 9.94 -11.22
C PHE A 366 -7.77 9.53 -9.86
N ASN A 367 -8.86 10.13 -9.41
CA ASN A 367 -9.56 9.71 -8.20
C ASN A 367 -11.08 9.63 -8.43
N GLY A 368 -11.60 8.43 -8.30
CA GLY A 368 -13.04 8.15 -8.43
C GLY A 368 -13.75 7.93 -7.10
N VAL A 369 -13.03 7.91 -5.98
CA VAL A 369 -13.52 7.34 -4.72
C VAL A 369 -13.64 8.35 -3.58
N ASP A 370 -12.61 9.20 -3.38
CA ASP A 370 -12.44 9.97 -2.14
C ASP A 370 -13.22 11.29 -2.13
N TRP A 371 -13.73 11.74 -3.29
CA TRP A 371 -14.40 13.00 -3.45
C TRP A 371 -15.87 12.83 -3.83
N ASN A 372 -16.62 13.92 -3.79
CA ASN A 372 -18.03 13.94 -4.19
C ASN A 372 -18.22 13.70 -5.69
N MET A 373 -17.19 13.91 -6.48
CA MET A 373 -17.14 13.58 -7.91
C MET A 373 -15.72 13.13 -8.28
N PRO A 374 -15.56 12.27 -9.28
CA PRO A 374 -14.26 11.86 -9.77
C PRO A 374 -13.48 13.04 -10.39
N TYR A 375 -12.16 12.97 -10.32
CA TYR A 375 -11.25 13.97 -10.88
C TYR A 375 -10.11 13.31 -11.64
N LEU A 376 -9.69 13.97 -12.73
CA LEU A 376 -8.44 13.66 -13.43
C LEU A 376 -7.55 14.90 -13.41
N GLY A 377 -6.30 14.77 -13.00
CA GLY A 377 -5.31 15.87 -12.96
C GLY A 377 -4.03 15.52 -13.69
N LEU A 378 -3.46 16.49 -14.41
CA LEU A 378 -2.13 16.40 -14.99
C LEU A 378 -1.18 17.35 -14.23
N LEU A 379 -0.12 16.76 -13.69
CA LEU A 379 0.91 17.45 -12.92
C LEU A 379 2.24 17.34 -13.64
N VAL A 380 2.87 18.48 -13.94
CA VAL A 380 4.21 18.52 -14.54
C VAL A 380 5.29 18.59 -13.49
N SER A 381 6.38 17.89 -13.74
CA SER A 381 7.62 18.04 -12.96
C SER A 381 8.35 19.32 -13.37
N ASP A 382 8.92 20.02 -12.40
CA ASP A 382 9.78 21.18 -12.64
C ASP A 382 11.25 20.79 -12.89
N GLY A 383 11.54 19.49 -12.99
CA GLY A 383 12.90 18.96 -13.14
C GLY A 383 13.77 19.08 -11.88
N HIS A 384 13.22 19.59 -10.78
CA HIS A 384 13.89 19.78 -9.49
C HIS A 384 13.21 19.03 -8.34
N GLY A 385 12.16 18.26 -8.66
CA GLY A 385 11.38 17.45 -7.71
C GLY A 385 10.08 18.10 -7.28
N GLY A 386 9.77 19.30 -7.72
CA GLY A 386 8.44 19.89 -7.54
C GLY A 386 7.47 19.39 -8.58
N LEU A 387 6.20 19.22 -8.18
CA LEU A 387 5.08 18.92 -9.07
C LEU A 387 4.12 20.11 -9.10
N ARG A 388 3.64 20.48 -10.29
CA ARG A 388 2.68 21.56 -10.49
C ARG A 388 1.49 21.07 -11.31
N LEU A 389 0.30 21.24 -10.79
CA LEU A 389 -0.94 20.98 -11.53
C LEU A 389 -1.09 21.93 -12.71
N ILE A 390 -1.28 21.41 -13.91
CA ILE A 390 -1.49 22.21 -15.14
C ILE A 390 -2.84 22.01 -15.78
N ALA A 391 -3.46 20.82 -15.60
CA ALA A 391 -4.81 20.57 -16.05
C ALA A 391 -5.59 19.78 -14.99
N ARG A 392 -6.88 20.09 -14.89
CA ARG A 392 -7.82 19.40 -14.01
C ARG A 392 -9.15 19.26 -14.69
N TYR A 393 -9.73 18.07 -14.58
CA TYR A 393 -11.02 17.71 -15.14
C TYR A 393 -11.92 17.24 -13.99
N ASP A 394 -12.95 18.03 -13.72
CA ASP A 394 -13.86 17.80 -12.61
C ASP A 394 -15.12 17.06 -13.14
N GLY A 395 -15.25 15.79 -12.78
CA GLY A 395 -16.38 14.95 -13.11
C GLY A 395 -16.46 14.46 -14.56
N ASP A 396 -15.80 15.11 -15.50
CA ASP A 396 -15.83 14.70 -16.92
C ASP A 396 -14.69 15.30 -17.73
N ILE A 397 -14.29 14.57 -18.75
CA ILE A 397 -13.58 15.12 -19.91
C ILE A 397 -14.52 15.09 -21.11
N ARG A 398 -14.61 16.21 -21.82
CA ARG A 398 -15.56 16.37 -22.92
C ARG A 398 -15.50 15.20 -23.91
N GLY A 399 -16.63 14.50 -24.03
CA GLY A 399 -16.78 13.34 -24.91
C GLY A 399 -16.76 12.00 -24.19
N TRP A 400 -16.27 11.93 -22.94
CA TRP A 400 -16.32 10.68 -22.15
C TRP A 400 -17.75 10.40 -21.65
N GLY A 401 -18.42 11.41 -21.12
CA GLY A 401 -19.79 11.28 -20.63
C GLY A 401 -19.89 11.16 -19.11
N GLY A 402 -18.85 11.55 -18.42
CA GLY A 402 -18.70 11.54 -16.97
C GLY A 402 -17.69 10.50 -16.50
N PHE A 403 -16.77 10.93 -15.66
CA PHE A 403 -15.89 9.99 -14.96
C PHE A 403 -16.69 9.17 -13.95
N ALA A 404 -16.37 7.90 -13.89
CA ALA A 404 -16.99 6.98 -12.96
C ALA A 404 -15.97 6.43 -11.96
N ARG A 405 -16.49 5.80 -10.89
CA ARG A 405 -15.68 5.36 -9.77
C ARG A 405 -14.58 4.37 -10.15
N ASN A 406 -14.90 3.47 -11.08
CA ASN A 406 -14.04 2.36 -11.47
C ASN A 406 -13.38 2.57 -12.84
N ASP A 407 -13.29 3.82 -13.33
CA ASP A 407 -12.53 4.13 -14.53
C ASP A 407 -11.06 3.69 -14.32
N ARG A 408 -10.53 2.94 -15.28
CA ARG A 408 -9.12 2.49 -15.32
C ARG A 408 -8.41 3.20 -16.45
N PHE A 409 -7.21 3.70 -16.20
CA PHE A 409 -6.41 4.42 -17.18
C PHE A 409 -5.12 3.66 -17.51
N PHE A 410 -4.73 3.70 -18.79
CA PHE A 410 -3.52 3.11 -19.30
C PHE A 410 -2.73 4.17 -20.06
N VAL A 411 -1.40 4.18 -19.88
CA VAL A 411 -0.49 5.14 -20.53
C VAL A 411 -0.02 4.55 -21.85
N ALA A 412 -0.19 5.29 -22.95
CA ALA A 412 0.15 4.84 -24.29
C ALA A 412 0.56 6.02 -25.20
N ASP A 413 1.49 5.85 -26.12
CA ASP A 413 1.69 6.79 -27.24
C ASP A 413 0.83 6.34 -28.43
N LEU A 414 -0.42 6.82 -28.49
CA LEU A 414 -1.43 6.37 -29.46
C LEU A 414 -1.18 6.87 -30.88
N ASN A 415 -0.35 7.90 -31.05
CA ASN A 415 -0.18 8.57 -32.32
C ASN A 415 1.26 8.63 -32.82
N GLY A 416 2.22 8.21 -32.00
CA GLY A 416 3.65 8.20 -32.33
C GLY A 416 4.27 9.60 -32.32
N ASP A 417 3.70 10.57 -31.58
CA ASP A 417 4.26 11.92 -31.50
C ASP A 417 5.29 12.10 -30.37
N GLY A 418 5.55 11.01 -29.65
CA GLY A 418 6.51 10.97 -28.53
C GLY A 418 5.93 11.45 -27.20
N LYS A 419 4.67 11.88 -27.16
CA LYS A 419 3.95 12.18 -25.92
C LYS A 419 3.10 10.99 -25.51
N LYS A 420 3.03 10.74 -24.24
CA LYS A 420 2.12 9.73 -23.73
C LYS A 420 0.69 10.26 -23.68
N ASP A 421 -0.22 9.45 -24.15
CA ASP A 421 -1.66 9.59 -24.18
C ASP A 421 -2.28 8.69 -23.11
N LEU A 422 -3.62 8.67 -23.00
CA LEU A 422 -4.34 7.80 -22.10
C LEU A 422 -5.41 6.99 -22.85
N VAL A 423 -5.48 5.71 -22.50
CA VAL A 423 -6.66 4.88 -22.76
C VAL A 423 -7.45 4.80 -21.48
N VAL A 424 -8.76 5.08 -21.55
CA VAL A 424 -9.67 4.92 -20.41
C VAL A 424 -10.64 3.77 -20.67
N PHE A 425 -10.87 2.95 -19.66
CA PHE A 425 -11.77 1.81 -19.71
C PHE A 425 -12.71 1.81 -18.49
N ASN A 426 -13.99 1.61 -18.74
CA ASN A 426 -14.97 1.37 -17.69
C ASN A 426 -15.87 0.19 -18.03
N GLY A 427 -15.88 -0.81 -17.14
CA GLY A 427 -16.72 -2.02 -17.28
C GLY A 427 -17.79 -2.15 -16.21
N ASP A 428 -17.75 -1.34 -15.16
CA ASP A 428 -18.50 -1.61 -13.93
C ASP A 428 -19.64 -0.64 -13.63
N ASP A 429 -19.47 0.65 -13.98
CA ASP A 429 -20.33 1.69 -13.43
C ASP A 429 -21.55 2.03 -14.33
N TRP A 430 -21.55 1.56 -15.54
CA TRP A 430 -22.54 1.91 -16.55
C TRP A 430 -23.32 0.68 -17.05
N SER A 431 -24.36 0.94 -17.78
CA SER A 431 -25.19 -0.11 -18.40
C SER A 431 -24.48 -0.86 -19.55
N MET A 432 -23.38 -0.33 -20.05
CA MET A 432 -22.49 -0.96 -21.02
C MET A 432 -21.04 -0.56 -20.74
N THR A 433 -20.12 -1.30 -21.28
CA THR A 433 -18.68 -1.09 -21.14
C THR A 433 -18.17 -0.07 -22.16
N TYR A 434 -17.20 0.73 -21.79
CA TYR A 434 -16.66 1.79 -22.64
C TYR A 434 -15.13 1.74 -22.71
N VAL A 435 -14.59 2.09 -23.88
CA VAL A 435 -13.17 2.41 -24.07
C VAL A 435 -13.06 3.80 -24.67
N GLY A 436 -12.24 4.67 -24.10
CA GLY A 436 -11.97 6.02 -24.58
C GLY A 436 -10.50 6.25 -24.88
N LEU A 437 -10.21 7.05 -25.89
CA LEU A 437 -8.86 7.45 -26.29
C LEU A 437 -8.68 8.94 -26.03
N LEU A 438 -7.77 9.28 -25.14
CA LEU A 438 -7.48 10.65 -24.73
C LEU A 438 -6.07 11.02 -25.17
N ARG A 439 -5.94 11.97 -26.10
CA ARG A 439 -4.64 12.46 -26.55
C ARG A 439 -4.11 13.59 -25.69
N SER A 440 -2.81 13.62 -25.50
CA SER A 440 -2.12 14.70 -24.81
C SER A 440 -1.79 15.86 -25.73
N SER A 441 -2.10 17.07 -25.27
CA SER A 441 -1.62 18.32 -25.87
C SER A 441 -0.28 18.79 -25.30
N GLY A 442 0.27 18.06 -24.31
CA GLY A 442 1.38 18.54 -23.48
C GLY A 442 0.94 19.42 -22.31
N THR A 443 -0.29 19.94 -22.33
CA THR A 443 -0.84 20.80 -21.26
C THR A 443 -2.22 20.34 -20.79
N GLY A 444 -2.71 19.23 -21.31
CA GLY A 444 -4.00 18.64 -20.96
C GLY A 444 -4.38 17.55 -21.94
N PHE A 445 -5.56 16.98 -21.78
CA PHE A 445 -6.08 15.88 -22.60
C PHE A 445 -7.36 16.27 -23.31
N TRP A 446 -7.59 15.65 -24.47
CA TRP A 446 -8.87 15.71 -25.16
C TRP A 446 -9.22 14.33 -25.73
N MET A 447 -10.50 14.02 -25.75
CA MET A 447 -10.97 12.76 -26.34
C MET A 447 -10.92 12.80 -27.87
N THR A 448 -10.34 11.77 -28.45
CA THR A 448 -10.33 11.57 -29.91
C THR A 448 -11.34 10.52 -30.35
N ASN A 449 -11.59 9.51 -29.54
CA ASN A 449 -12.56 8.47 -29.83
C ASN A 449 -13.12 7.84 -28.56
N ARG A 450 -14.36 7.32 -28.65
CA ARG A 450 -14.99 6.50 -27.63
C ARG A 450 -15.72 5.33 -28.27
N TYR A 451 -15.49 4.16 -27.73
CA TYR A 451 -16.19 2.95 -28.13
C TYR A 451 -17.26 2.63 -27.09
N ASP A 452 -18.50 2.56 -27.54
CA ASP A 452 -19.67 2.30 -26.73
C ASP A 452 -20.09 0.85 -26.92
N GLY A 453 -19.75 -0.01 -25.98
CA GLY A 453 -20.12 -1.43 -25.96
C GLY A 453 -19.37 -2.34 -26.93
N ASP A 454 -18.58 -1.83 -27.88
CA ASP A 454 -17.76 -2.66 -28.78
C ASP A 454 -16.64 -1.85 -29.46
N ILE A 455 -15.46 -2.46 -29.57
CA ILE A 455 -14.46 -2.09 -30.56
C ILE A 455 -14.71 -2.97 -31.79
N PRO A 456 -14.91 -2.40 -33.00
CA PRO A 456 -15.29 -3.18 -34.17
C PRO A 456 -14.41 -4.42 -34.39
N GLY A 457 -15.08 -5.59 -34.38
CA GLY A 457 -14.45 -6.90 -34.52
C GLY A 457 -14.23 -7.65 -33.21
N TRP A 458 -14.26 -6.97 -32.04
CA TRP A 458 -14.13 -7.64 -30.74
C TRP A 458 -15.33 -8.51 -30.41
N GLY A 459 -16.52 -8.01 -30.72
CA GLY A 459 -17.77 -8.75 -30.52
C GLY A 459 -18.48 -8.40 -29.21
N GLY A 460 -18.16 -7.24 -28.67
CA GLY A 460 -18.73 -6.67 -27.48
C GLY A 460 -17.72 -6.47 -26.36
N LEU A 461 -17.60 -5.26 -25.85
CA LEU A 461 -16.83 -4.96 -24.65
C LEU A 461 -17.53 -5.54 -23.42
N ALA A 462 -16.76 -6.16 -22.55
CA ALA A 462 -17.29 -6.83 -21.38
C ALA A 462 -16.61 -6.34 -20.09
N LYS A 463 -17.25 -6.58 -18.97
CA LYS A 463 -16.82 -6.09 -17.65
C LYS A 463 -15.38 -6.48 -17.29
N HIS A 464 -15.01 -7.71 -17.59
CA HIS A 464 -13.71 -8.28 -17.21
C HIS A 464 -12.71 -8.28 -18.36
N ASP A 465 -12.91 -7.43 -19.38
CA ASP A 465 -11.88 -7.21 -20.39
C ASP A 465 -10.62 -6.65 -19.73
N GLU A 466 -9.49 -7.28 -20.02
CA GLU A 466 -8.16 -6.84 -19.63
C GLU A 466 -7.48 -6.19 -20.84
N LEU A 467 -6.93 -5.00 -20.62
CA LEU A 467 -6.30 -4.19 -21.65
C LEU A 467 -4.79 -4.10 -21.40
N PHE A 468 -4.03 -4.34 -22.44
CA PHE A 468 -2.56 -4.20 -22.45
C PHE A 468 -2.16 -3.33 -23.64
N VAL A 469 -1.18 -2.45 -23.42
CA VAL A 469 -0.71 -1.52 -24.45
C VAL A 469 0.77 -1.77 -24.78
N GLY A 470 1.12 -1.70 -26.07
CA GLY A 470 2.47 -1.85 -26.56
C GLY A 470 2.53 -1.81 -28.09
N ASP A 471 3.64 -1.39 -28.65
CA ASP A 471 3.85 -1.31 -30.11
C ASP A 471 4.01 -2.71 -30.72
N LEU A 472 2.90 -3.31 -31.17
CA LEU A 472 2.87 -4.67 -31.73
C LEU A 472 3.49 -4.75 -33.14
N ASN A 473 3.57 -3.63 -33.83
CA ASN A 473 3.93 -3.63 -35.25
C ASN A 473 5.24 -2.88 -35.57
N GLY A 474 5.84 -2.19 -34.59
CA GLY A 474 7.10 -1.47 -34.72
C GLY A 474 6.96 -0.12 -35.40
N ASP A 475 5.75 0.48 -35.42
CA ASP A 475 5.52 1.77 -36.08
C ASP A 475 5.67 2.98 -35.13
N GLY A 476 6.06 2.73 -33.88
CA GLY A 476 6.27 3.74 -32.86
C GLY A 476 5.00 4.21 -32.16
N LYS A 477 3.85 3.56 -32.41
CA LYS A 477 2.59 3.80 -31.72
C LYS A 477 2.26 2.61 -30.84
N ASP A 478 1.75 2.89 -29.66
CA ASP A 478 1.28 1.82 -28.79
C ASP A 478 -0.07 1.29 -29.30
N ASP A 479 -0.10 0.01 -29.61
CA ASP A 479 -1.26 -0.78 -30.01
C ASP A 479 -1.98 -1.34 -28.77
N LEU A 480 -3.11 -2.06 -28.96
CA LEU A 480 -3.89 -2.64 -27.89
C LEU A 480 -3.97 -4.16 -28.03
N VAL A 481 -3.69 -4.87 -26.94
CA VAL A 481 -4.05 -6.28 -26.76
C VAL A 481 -5.19 -6.35 -25.75
N MET A 482 -6.22 -7.09 -26.06
CA MET A 482 -7.34 -7.35 -25.16
C MET A 482 -7.41 -8.85 -24.84
N PHE A 483 -7.67 -9.16 -23.58
CA PHE A 483 -7.96 -10.52 -23.13
C PHE A 483 -9.27 -10.55 -22.33
N ASN A 484 -10.09 -11.54 -22.60
CA ASN A 484 -11.24 -11.86 -21.75
C ASN A 484 -11.37 -13.37 -21.55
N GLY A 485 -11.27 -13.80 -20.30
CA GLY A 485 -11.44 -15.19 -19.90
C GLY A 485 -12.71 -15.48 -19.12
N GLN A 486 -13.52 -14.45 -18.79
CA GLN A 486 -14.55 -14.58 -17.75
C GLN A 486 -15.99 -14.40 -18.23
N ASP A 487 -16.25 -13.49 -19.15
CA ASP A 487 -17.62 -13.06 -19.46
C ASP A 487 -18.32 -13.94 -20.50
N TRP A 488 -17.57 -14.75 -21.21
CA TRP A 488 -18.04 -15.53 -22.35
C TRP A 488 -17.88 -17.04 -22.13
N SER A 489 -18.45 -17.82 -23.03
CA SER A 489 -18.35 -19.29 -22.98
C SER A 489 -16.94 -19.82 -23.28
N MET A 490 -16.06 -19.01 -23.85
CA MET A 490 -14.65 -19.29 -24.09
C MET A 490 -13.84 -18.01 -23.91
N ALA A 491 -12.55 -18.16 -23.69
CA ALA A 491 -11.65 -17.01 -23.58
C ALA A 491 -11.22 -16.50 -24.96
N TYR A 492 -10.92 -15.21 -25.03
CA TYR A 492 -10.55 -14.49 -26.25
C TYR A 492 -9.29 -13.65 -26.08
N VAL A 493 -8.48 -13.57 -27.13
CA VAL A 493 -7.40 -12.59 -27.27
C VAL A 493 -7.62 -11.80 -28.54
N GLY A 494 -7.61 -10.47 -28.46
CA GLY A 494 -7.73 -9.55 -29.59
C GLY A 494 -6.50 -8.68 -29.74
N LEU A 495 -6.08 -8.46 -30.98
CA LEU A 495 -4.99 -7.55 -31.34
C LEU A 495 -5.56 -6.39 -32.12
N PHE A 496 -5.23 -5.17 -31.72
CA PHE A 496 -5.77 -3.94 -32.32
C PHE A 496 -4.62 -2.99 -32.59
N ARG A 497 -4.54 -2.51 -33.81
CA ARG A 497 -3.57 -1.51 -34.24
C ARG A 497 -4.10 -0.11 -33.96
N SER A 498 -3.24 0.74 -33.43
CA SER A 498 -3.48 2.19 -33.32
C SER A 498 -3.52 2.88 -34.68
N GLY A 499 -4.49 3.73 -34.85
CA GLY A 499 -4.67 4.58 -36.03
C GLY A 499 -4.87 6.05 -35.68
N ALA A 500 -5.08 6.87 -36.70
CA ALA A 500 -5.26 8.32 -36.52
C ALA A 500 -6.39 8.66 -35.54
N ASP A 501 -7.49 7.90 -35.60
CA ASP A 501 -8.71 8.22 -34.84
C ASP A 501 -9.26 7.02 -34.04
N GLY A 502 -8.45 5.98 -33.82
CA GLY A 502 -8.92 4.83 -33.06
C GLY A 502 -8.16 3.54 -33.31
N TYR A 503 -8.68 2.45 -32.77
CA TYR A 503 -8.17 1.12 -32.94
C TYR A 503 -8.82 0.37 -34.10
N THR A 504 -8.03 -0.41 -34.81
CA THR A 504 -8.50 -1.35 -35.83
C THR A 504 -8.07 -2.75 -35.45
N MET A 505 -9.01 -3.68 -35.29
CA MET A 505 -8.69 -5.06 -34.99
C MET A 505 -7.92 -5.69 -36.16
N THR A 506 -6.79 -6.31 -35.84
CA THR A 506 -5.95 -7.04 -36.80
C THR A 506 -6.15 -8.53 -36.74
N ASN A 507 -6.40 -9.04 -35.53
CA ASN A 507 -6.69 -10.45 -35.32
C ASN A 507 -7.47 -10.69 -34.03
N ARG A 508 -8.20 -11.81 -33.98
CA ARG A 508 -8.89 -12.32 -32.79
C ARG A 508 -8.71 -13.83 -32.70
N TYR A 509 -8.38 -14.29 -31.53
CA TYR A 509 -8.23 -15.68 -31.20
C TYR A 509 -9.41 -16.11 -30.31
N ASP A 510 -10.18 -17.06 -30.83
CA ASP A 510 -11.38 -17.59 -30.19
C ASP A 510 -11.04 -18.95 -29.57
N GLY A 511 -10.86 -19.01 -28.25
CA GLY A 511 -10.60 -20.22 -27.48
C GLY A 511 -9.19 -20.80 -27.59
N ASP A 512 -8.35 -20.35 -28.54
CA ASP A 512 -6.93 -20.77 -28.63
C ASP A 512 -6.07 -19.80 -29.45
N VAL A 513 -4.86 -19.55 -28.98
CA VAL A 513 -3.77 -19.02 -29.80
C VAL A 513 -2.96 -20.22 -30.26
N PRO A 514 -2.78 -20.44 -31.58
CA PRO A 514 -2.09 -21.63 -32.10
C PRO A 514 -0.75 -21.90 -31.43
N GLY A 515 -0.63 -23.07 -30.80
CA GLY A 515 0.54 -23.47 -30.01
C GLY A 515 0.39 -23.30 -28.50
N TRP A 516 -0.63 -22.56 -28.01
CA TRP A 516 -0.93 -22.45 -26.57
C TRP A 516 -1.56 -23.73 -26.04
N GLY A 517 -2.56 -24.24 -26.73
CA GLY A 517 -3.28 -25.45 -26.35
C GLY A 517 -4.62 -25.20 -25.70
N GLY A 518 -5.18 -24.02 -25.94
CA GLY A 518 -6.46 -23.54 -25.45
C GLY A 518 -6.32 -22.36 -24.50
N LEU A 519 -7.03 -21.27 -24.81
CA LEU A 519 -7.15 -20.14 -23.89
C LEU A 519 -8.03 -20.51 -22.70
N ALA A 520 -7.57 -20.16 -21.51
CA ALA A 520 -8.25 -20.49 -20.28
C ALA A 520 -8.61 -19.22 -19.49
N ARG A 521 -9.45 -19.38 -18.49
CA ARG A 521 -10.03 -18.27 -17.73
C ARG A 521 -9.00 -17.39 -17.04
N ASN A 522 -7.97 -18.04 -16.50
CA ASN A 522 -6.95 -17.37 -15.68
C ASN A 522 -5.62 -17.18 -16.41
N ASP A 523 -5.63 -17.20 -17.74
CA ASP A 523 -4.45 -16.85 -18.52
C ASP A 523 -4.05 -15.39 -18.20
N LYS A 524 -2.75 -15.18 -18.03
CA LYS A 524 -2.13 -13.86 -17.77
C LYS A 524 -1.21 -13.52 -18.92
N LEU A 525 -1.27 -12.29 -19.39
CA LEU A 525 -0.46 -11.80 -20.48
C LEU A 525 0.63 -10.86 -19.94
N VAL A 526 1.84 -11.00 -20.49
CA VAL A 526 2.98 -10.13 -20.21
C VAL A 526 3.55 -9.66 -21.53
N LEU A 527 3.58 -8.35 -21.74
CA LEU A 527 4.01 -7.73 -22.98
C LEU A 527 5.46 -7.22 -22.90
N GLY A 528 6.23 -7.39 -23.98
CA GLY A 528 7.60 -6.88 -24.08
C GLY A 528 8.24 -7.27 -25.40
N ASP A 529 9.27 -6.56 -25.86
CA ASP A 529 10.07 -6.94 -27.02
C ASP A 529 11.09 -8.03 -26.59
N PHE A 530 10.63 -9.30 -26.56
CA PHE A 530 11.42 -10.41 -26.04
C PHE A 530 12.46 -10.96 -27.03
N ASP A 531 12.36 -10.64 -28.32
CA ASP A 531 13.33 -11.07 -29.32
C ASP A 531 14.21 -9.96 -29.85
N GLY A 532 13.94 -8.69 -29.52
CA GLY A 532 14.74 -7.53 -29.88
C GLY A 532 14.45 -7.02 -31.30
N ASP A 533 13.31 -7.35 -31.89
CA ASP A 533 12.94 -6.93 -33.25
C ASP A 533 12.24 -5.55 -33.29
N GLY A 534 12.01 -4.93 -32.13
CA GLY A 534 11.38 -3.64 -31.99
C GLY A 534 9.86 -3.69 -31.92
N LYS A 535 9.27 -4.89 -31.88
CA LYS A 535 7.84 -5.10 -31.68
C LYS A 535 7.56 -5.68 -30.31
N CYS A 536 6.43 -5.35 -29.78
CA CYS A 536 5.97 -5.90 -28.51
C CYS A 536 5.40 -7.31 -28.71
N ASP A 537 6.07 -8.31 -28.11
CA ASP A 537 5.65 -9.71 -28.09
C ASP A 537 4.77 -10.00 -26.86
N VAL A 538 4.28 -11.24 -26.76
CA VAL A 538 3.42 -11.69 -25.67
C VAL A 538 3.96 -12.97 -25.03
N TYR A 539 4.22 -12.95 -23.72
CA TYR A 539 4.25 -14.16 -22.92
C TYR A 539 2.87 -14.40 -22.33
N MET A 540 2.42 -15.64 -22.40
CA MET A 540 1.20 -16.11 -21.72
C MET A 540 1.58 -17.06 -20.60
N PHE A 541 0.97 -16.87 -19.44
CA PHE A 541 1.15 -17.73 -18.26
C PHE A 541 -0.19 -18.22 -17.74
N ASN A 542 -0.27 -19.50 -17.45
CA ASN A 542 -1.40 -20.10 -16.73
C ASN A 542 -0.92 -21.06 -15.66
N GLY A 543 -1.33 -20.79 -14.42
CA GLY A 543 -1.02 -21.63 -13.25
C GLY A 543 -2.24 -22.34 -12.67
N ASP A 544 -3.45 -21.96 -13.05
CA ASP A 544 -4.67 -22.31 -12.31
C ASP A 544 -5.58 -23.33 -13.00
N ASP A 545 -5.67 -23.28 -14.33
CA ASP A 545 -6.74 -23.99 -15.04
C ASP A 545 -6.37 -25.40 -15.47
N TRP A 546 -5.09 -25.74 -15.39
CA TRP A 546 -4.54 -27.00 -15.90
C TRP A 546 -3.89 -27.83 -14.80
N SER A 547 -3.55 -29.06 -15.10
CA SER A 547 -2.86 -29.97 -14.17
C SER A 547 -1.40 -29.57 -13.89
N MET A 548 -0.84 -28.67 -14.67
CA MET A 548 0.48 -28.06 -14.48
C MET A 548 0.45 -26.62 -15.01
N SER A 549 1.40 -25.82 -14.56
CA SER A 549 1.55 -24.43 -15.02
C SER A 549 2.29 -24.35 -16.35
N TYR A 550 1.91 -23.40 -17.18
CA TYR A 550 2.48 -23.17 -18.50
C TYR A 550 2.99 -21.73 -18.65
N LEU A 551 4.11 -21.56 -19.34
CA LEU A 551 4.62 -20.26 -19.78
C LEU A 551 5.03 -20.35 -21.26
N GLY A 552 4.39 -19.55 -22.13
CA GLY A 552 4.62 -19.61 -23.56
C GLY A 552 4.90 -18.27 -24.19
N MET A 553 5.80 -18.22 -25.15
CA MET A 553 6.15 -17.04 -25.91
C MET A 553 5.48 -17.03 -27.28
N PHE A 554 4.90 -15.89 -27.62
CA PHE A 554 4.31 -15.58 -28.91
C PHE A 554 4.91 -14.29 -29.43
N ARG A 555 5.57 -14.39 -30.59
CA ARG A 555 6.13 -13.24 -31.30
C ARG A 555 5.06 -12.48 -32.05
N SER A 556 5.10 -11.17 -31.97
CA SER A 556 4.24 -10.33 -32.79
C SER A 556 4.73 -10.25 -34.24
N THR A 557 3.83 -10.49 -35.18
CA THR A 557 4.07 -10.24 -36.61
C THR A 557 3.59 -8.85 -37.04
N GLY A 558 3.10 -8.05 -36.10
CA GLY A 558 2.42 -6.78 -36.35
C GLY A 558 0.92 -6.91 -36.64
N THR A 559 0.43 -8.12 -36.95
CA THR A 559 -0.98 -8.37 -37.22
C THR A 559 -1.50 -9.66 -36.56
N ALA A 560 -0.61 -10.51 -36.08
CA ALA A 560 -0.93 -11.80 -35.47
C ALA A 560 0.16 -12.21 -34.48
N LEU A 561 -0.13 -13.19 -33.63
CA LEU A 561 0.83 -13.84 -32.77
C LEU A 561 1.35 -15.13 -33.41
N SER A 562 2.65 -15.33 -33.42
CA SER A 562 3.34 -16.51 -33.91
C SER A 562 3.97 -17.26 -32.75
N TYR A 563 3.58 -18.49 -32.54
CA TYR A 563 4.13 -19.36 -31.50
C TYR A 563 5.66 -19.52 -31.64
N VAL A 564 6.37 -19.35 -30.54
CA VAL A 564 7.83 -19.56 -30.46
C VAL A 564 8.14 -20.81 -29.65
N HIS A 565 7.73 -20.85 -28.40
CA HIS A 565 7.88 -22.00 -27.50
C HIS A 565 6.88 -21.94 -26.34
N ARG A 566 6.72 -23.08 -25.64
CA ARG A 566 6.00 -23.17 -24.37
C ARG A 566 6.78 -24.05 -23.40
N TYR A 567 6.85 -23.62 -22.17
CA TYR A 567 7.37 -24.38 -21.05
C TYR A 567 6.20 -25.05 -20.32
N ASP A 568 6.30 -26.35 -20.19
CA ASP A 568 5.30 -27.19 -19.54
C ASP A 568 5.87 -27.58 -18.17
N GLY A 569 5.41 -26.91 -17.12
CA GLY A 569 5.77 -27.17 -15.74
C GLY A 569 7.10 -26.60 -15.25
N ASP A 570 8.06 -26.23 -16.12
CA ASP A 570 9.33 -25.65 -15.70
C ASP A 570 10.02 -24.82 -16.78
N VAL A 571 10.61 -23.69 -16.41
CA VAL A 571 11.61 -22.97 -17.18
C VAL A 571 12.99 -23.43 -16.70
N PRO A 572 13.90 -23.85 -17.60
CA PRO A 572 15.21 -24.35 -17.21
C PRO A 572 15.95 -23.40 -16.24
N GLY A 573 16.21 -23.90 -15.03
CA GLY A 573 16.85 -23.16 -13.95
C GLY A 573 15.89 -22.39 -13.03
N TRP A 574 14.56 -22.47 -13.23
CA TRP A 574 13.56 -21.90 -12.31
C TRP A 574 13.23 -22.86 -11.15
N GLY A 575 13.14 -24.14 -11.44
CA GLY A 575 12.86 -25.17 -10.43
C GLY A 575 11.40 -25.60 -10.37
N GLY A 576 10.60 -25.21 -11.35
CA GLY A 576 9.20 -25.53 -11.52
C GLY A 576 8.32 -24.28 -11.56
N LEU A 577 7.47 -24.19 -12.58
CA LEU A 577 6.42 -23.18 -12.64
C LEU A 577 5.31 -23.53 -11.63
N ALA A 578 4.93 -22.57 -10.84
CA ALA A 578 3.92 -22.75 -9.81
C ALA A 578 2.69 -21.85 -10.05
N ARG A 579 1.62 -22.14 -9.36
CA ARG A 579 0.29 -21.56 -9.57
C ARG A 579 0.28 -20.02 -9.50
N HIS A 580 0.98 -19.46 -8.53
CA HIS A 580 0.95 -18.04 -8.24
C HIS A 580 2.20 -17.28 -8.72
N ASP A 581 2.97 -17.88 -9.62
CA ASP A 581 4.10 -17.18 -10.24
C ASP A 581 3.66 -15.85 -10.86
N ARG A 582 4.48 -14.83 -10.68
CA ARG A 582 4.32 -13.50 -11.27
C ARG A 582 5.54 -13.15 -12.08
N PHE A 583 5.31 -12.51 -13.22
CA PHE A 583 6.36 -12.15 -14.15
C PHE A 583 6.35 -10.65 -14.43
N PHE A 584 7.54 -10.04 -14.40
CA PHE A 584 7.72 -8.61 -14.64
C PHE A 584 8.69 -8.42 -15.80
N PRO A 585 8.25 -7.80 -16.92
CA PRO A 585 9.07 -7.66 -18.10
C PRO A 585 10.12 -6.55 -17.94
N SER A 586 11.37 -6.80 -18.37
CA SER A 586 12.48 -5.88 -18.17
C SER A 586 13.70 -6.29 -18.96
N ASP A 587 14.43 -5.37 -19.58
CA ASP A 587 15.78 -5.66 -20.14
C ASP A 587 16.80 -5.70 -18.99
N ILE A 588 16.96 -6.86 -18.37
CA ILE A 588 17.79 -7.07 -17.17
C ILE A 588 19.29 -6.97 -17.48
N ASN A 589 19.70 -7.49 -18.63
CA ASN A 589 21.10 -7.61 -19.02
C ASN A 589 21.60 -6.45 -19.89
N GLY A 590 20.71 -5.65 -20.47
CA GLY A 590 21.00 -4.51 -21.35
C GLY A 590 21.33 -4.91 -22.79
N ASP A 591 20.82 -6.05 -23.27
CA ASP A 591 21.05 -6.53 -24.63
C ASP A 591 20.00 -6.03 -25.65
N GLY A 592 19.00 -5.32 -25.17
CA GLY A 592 17.92 -4.75 -25.98
C GLY A 592 16.72 -5.67 -26.14
N LYS A 593 16.74 -6.85 -25.52
CA LYS A 593 15.58 -7.73 -25.42
C LYS A 593 14.95 -7.60 -24.04
N CYS A 594 13.65 -7.73 -24.00
CA CYS A 594 12.94 -7.86 -22.75
C CYS A 594 13.18 -9.24 -22.14
N ASP A 595 13.58 -9.26 -20.88
CA ASP A 595 13.71 -10.44 -20.02
C ASP A 595 12.54 -10.49 -19.07
N LEU A 596 12.48 -11.50 -18.19
CA LEU A 596 11.48 -11.60 -17.14
C LEU A 596 12.13 -11.70 -15.76
N TRP A 597 11.65 -10.92 -14.81
CA TRP A 597 11.75 -11.27 -13.40
C TRP A 597 10.61 -12.21 -13.05
N GLY A 598 10.91 -13.33 -12.40
CA GLY A 598 9.94 -14.26 -11.88
C GLY A 598 9.88 -14.19 -10.36
N TRP A 599 8.69 -14.18 -9.77
CA TRP A 599 8.50 -14.17 -8.34
C TRP A 599 7.33 -15.07 -7.92
N ASN A 600 7.57 -15.89 -6.91
CA ASN A 600 6.58 -16.74 -6.26
C ASN A 600 6.68 -16.61 -4.75
N HIS A 601 5.55 -16.45 -4.06
CA HIS A 601 5.52 -16.34 -2.61
C HIS A 601 4.49 -17.26 -1.94
N ASP A 602 3.62 -17.92 -2.71
CA ASP A 602 2.46 -18.61 -2.15
C ASP A 602 2.53 -20.14 -2.26
N ASP A 603 3.28 -20.69 -3.23
CA ASP A 603 3.22 -22.10 -3.57
C ASP A 603 4.30 -22.95 -2.92
N TRP A 604 5.34 -22.32 -2.38
CA TRP A 604 6.52 -22.98 -1.83
C TRP A 604 6.69 -22.65 -0.35
N SER A 605 7.54 -23.39 0.33
CA SER A 605 7.88 -23.12 1.74
C SER A 605 8.71 -21.84 1.95
N GLU A 606 9.23 -21.28 0.88
CA GLU A 606 10.08 -20.07 0.85
C GLU A 606 9.67 -19.22 -0.35
N GLU A 607 9.90 -17.92 -0.28
CA GLU A 607 9.70 -17.02 -1.39
C GLU A 607 10.84 -17.13 -2.40
N TYR A 608 10.51 -17.08 -3.68
CA TYR A 608 11.47 -17.23 -4.75
C TYR A 608 11.44 -16.02 -5.70
N LEU A 609 12.57 -15.37 -5.82
CA LEU A 609 12.81 -14.38 -6.87
C LEU A 609 13.91 -14.88 -7.81
N GLY A 610 13.71 -14.73 -9.09
CA GLY A 610 14.70 -15.07 -10.09
C GLY A 610 14.61 -14.21 -11.34
N LYS A 611 15.60 -14.32 -12.19
CA LYS A 611 15.61 -13.68 -13.50
C LYS A 611 15.63 -14.75 -14.58
N MET A 612 14.92 -14.49 -15.64
CA MET A 612 14.82 -15.34 -16.81
C MET A 612 15.29 -14.50 -18.02
N ILE A 613 16.50 -14.77 -18.48
CA ILE A 613 17.12 -14.02 -19.56
C ILE A 613 16.65 -14.55 -20.92
N SER A 614 16.14 -13.65 -21.75
CA SER A 614 15.65 -13.99 -23.08
C SER A 614 16.80 -14.16 -24.09
N SER A 615 16.75 -15.28 -24.81
CA SER A 615 17.58 -15.50 -26.01
C SER A 615 16.91 -15.01 -27.30
N GLY A 616 15.66 -14.53 -27.22
CA GLY A 616 14.79 -14.27 -28.37
C GLY A 616 13.99 -15.48 -28.85
N THR A 617 14.34 -16.69 -28.39
CA THR A 617 13.65 -17.94 -28.74
C THR A 617 13.42 -18.83 -27.53
N GLY A 618 13.81 -18.40 -26.33
CA GLY A 618 13.62 -19.10 -25.07
C GLY A 618 14.19 -18.33 -23.91
N LEU A 619 13.93 -18.80 -22.68
CA LEU A 619 14.39 -18.24 -21.43
C LEU A 619 15.44 -19.15 -20.79
N ALA A 620 16.42 -18.53 -20.15
CA ALA A 620 17.32 -19.19 -19.21
C ALA A 620 17.14 -18.57 -17.83
N ALA A 621 16.56 -19.31 -16.93
CA ALA A 621 16.35 -18.85 -15.57
C ALA A 621 17.59 -18.99 -14.71
N SER A 622 17.77 -18.06 -13.80
CA SER A 622 18.71 -18.16 -12.70
C SER A 622 18.05 -17.66 -11.44
N PHE A 623 18.14 -18.50 -10.43
CA PHE A 623 17.48 -18.35 -9.15
C PHE A 623 18.19 -17.34 -8.24
N VAL A 624 17.43 -16.59 -7.45
CA VAL A 624 17.95 -15.60 -6.49
C VAL A 624 17.86 -16.11 -5.06
N GLY A 625 16.77 -16.81 -4.72
CA GLY A 625 16.44 -17.22 -3.37
C GLY A 625 15.51 -16.21 -2.68
N ASP A 626 15.22 -16.52 -1.43
CA ASP A 626 14.39 -15.73 -0.52
C ASP A 626 15.14 -14.51 0.08
N TRP A 627 16.49 -14.54 0.05
CA TRP A 627 17.33 -13.47 0.56
C TRP A 627 18.02 -12.72 -0.57
N VAL A 628 17.77 -11.41 -0.65
CA VAL A 628 18.47 -10.51 -1.55
C VAL A 628 19.30 -9.53 -0.72
N GLY A 629 20.56 -9.87 -0.51
CA GLY A 629 21.44 -9.11 0.37
C GLY A 629 20.99 -9.22 1.83
N GLU A 630 20.55 -8.13 2.44
CA GLU A 630 20.00 -8.08 3.81
C GLU A 630 18.47 -8.12 3.85
N TRP A 631 17.81 -8.27 2.69
CA TRP A 631 16.36 -8.30 2.59
C TRP A 631 15.86 -9.74 2.51
N ASN A 632 15.02 -10.11 3.46
CA ASN A 632 14.23 -11.32 3.39
C ASN A 632 12.91 -10.99 2.65
N LEU A 633 12.73 -11.58 1.50
CA LEU A 633 11.52 -11.40 0.71
C LEU A 633 10.34 -12.01 1.43
N GLY A 634 9.20 -11.35 1.37
CA GLY A 634 7.97 -11.81 2.01
C GLY A 634 6.72 -11.50 1.19
N PRO A 635 5.57 -12.11 1.54
CA PRO A 635 4.32 -11.99 0.79
C PRO A 635 3.79 -10.56 0.66
N SER A 636 4.21 -9.66 1.55
CA SER A 636 3.84 -8.24 1.49
C SER A 636 4.70 -7.42 0.52
N ASP A 637 5.78 -7.99 -0.02
CA ASP A 637 6.66 -7.26 -0.92
C ASP A 637 5.97 -7.01 -2.27
N ARG A 638 6.26 -5.85 -2.84
CA ARG A 638 5.79 -5.41 -4.16
C ARG A 638 6.99 -5.09 -5.01
N PHE A 639 6.84 -5.31 -6.30
CA PHE A 639 7.91 -5.13 -7.26
C PHE A 639 7.49 -4.19 -8.39
N GLU A 640 8.39 -3.25 -8.73
CA GLU A 640 8.25 -2.34 -9.86
C GLU A 640 9.52 -2.38 -10.71
N VAL A 641 9.37 -2.32 -12.01
CA VAL A 641 10.49 -2.33 -12.95
C VAL A 641 10.81 -0.91 -13.42
N ALA A 642 12.09 -0.54 -13.39
CA ALA A 642 12.49 0.80 -13.81
C ALA A 642 13.89 0.85 -14.44
N ARG A 643 14.17 1.90 -15.19
CA ARG A 643 15.45 2.10 -15.89
C ARG A 643 16.46 2.82 -15.01
N PHE A 644 17.63 2.22 -14.83
CA PHE A 644 18.71 2.77 -13.99
C PHE A 644 19.89 3.36 -14.76
N SER A 645 20.00 3.19 -16.08
CA SER A 645 21.23 3.46 -16.80
C SER A 645 21.27 4.76 -17.57
N THR A 646 22.49 5.31 -17.68
CA THR A 646 22.90 6.54 -18.33
C THR A 646 23.31 6.35 -19.79
N ALA A 647 22.65 5.59 -20.61
CA ALA A 647 22.91 5.66 -22.04
C ALA A 647 22.03 6.75 -22.65
N ARG A 648 22.58 7.96 -22.78
CA ARG A 648 22.00 8.96 -23.67
C ARG A 648 22.00 8.41 -25.07
N THR A 649 20.85 8.15 -25.64
CA THR A 649 20.69 8.10 -27.10
C THR A 649 19.89 9.32 -27.52
N ARG A 650 20.50 10.05 -28.46
CA ARG A 650 19.88 11.19 -29.17
C ARG A 650 18.55 10.75 -29.77
N VAL A 651 17.61 11.68 -29.76
CA VAL A 651 16.34 11.63 -30.48
C VAL A 651 16.54 11.09 -31.90
N GLY A 652 15.86 9.97 -32.18
CA GLY A 652 15.83 9.36 -33.50
C GLY A 652 15.87 7.83 -33.40
N VAL A 653 14.66 7.24 -33.35
CA VAL A 653 14.37 5.83 -33.68
C VAL A 653 15.49 4.83 -33.35
N ALA A 654 15.66 4.52 -32.08
CA ALA A 654 16.22 3.27 -31.57
C ALA A 654 15.83 3.13 -30.11
N ALA A 655 15.29 1.98 -29.75
CA ALA A 655 14.98 1.63 -28.36
C ALA A 655 16.14 2.03 -27.46
N ALA A 656 15.88 2.84 -26.45
CA ALA A 656 16.90 3.26 -25.52
C ALA A 656 17.45 2.02 -24.82
N ARG A 657 18.64 1.58 -25.21
CA ARG A 657 19.37 0.46 -24.59
C ARG A 657 19.79 0.89 -23.19
N GLY A 658 18.95 0.68 -22.24
CA GLY A 658 19.22 0.97 -20.83
C GLY A 658 18.85 -0.23 -19.99
N ARG A 659 19.70 -0.59 -19.01
CA ARG A 659 19.43 -1.70 -18.10
C ARG A 659 18.31 -1.35 -17.15
N SER A 660 17.37 -2.26 -17.00
CA SER A 660 16.30 -2.15 -16.01
C SER A 660 16.69 -2.84 -14.71
N HIS A 661 16.17 -2.34 -13.62
CA HIS A 661 16.34 -2.86 -12.28
C HIS A 661 14.99 -3.15 -11.68
N LEU A 662 14.94 -4.08 -10.74
CA LEU A 662 13.76 -4.37 -9.98
C LEU A 662 13.80 -3.57 -8.68
N TYR A 663 12.75 -2.81 -8.41
CA TYR A 663 12.52 -2.20 -7.11
C TYR A 663 11.69 -3.18 -6.28
N VAL A 664 12.10 -3.37 -5.04
CA VAL A 664 11.32 -4.11 -4.06
C VAL A 664 10.94 -3.16 -2.94
N HIS A 665 9.70 -3.20 -2.51
CA HIS A 665 9.23 -2.37 -1.41
C HIS A 665 8.15 -3.10 -0.61
N ASN A 666 8.12 -2.82 0.66
CA ASN A 666 7.04 -3.20 1.56
C ASN A 666 6.72 -2.02 2.48
N THR A 667 5.97 -2.23 3.55
CA THR A 667 5.55 -1.20 4.51
C THR A 667 6.62 -0.29 5.01
N ASP A 668 7.80 -0.86 5.26
CA ASP A 668 8.82 -0.22 6.07
C ASP A 668 10.13 0.00 5.29
N TRP A 669 10.23 -0.59 4.09
CA TRP A 669 11.49 -0.74 3.37
C TRP A 669 11.34 -0.48 1.88
N PHE A 670 12.38 0.06 1.31
CA PHE A 670 12.54 0.21 -0.13
C PHE A 670 13.96 -0.23 -0.51
N GLY A 671 14.08 -1.05 -1.53
CA GLY A 671 15.35 -1.57 -2.03
C GLY A 671 15.43 -1.61 -3.53
N VAL A 672 16.62 -1.69 -4.08
CA VAL A 672 16.88 -1.82 -5.51
C VAL A 672 17.73 -3.04 -5.77
N ILE A 673 17.21 -3.98 -6.52
CA ILE A 673 17.88 -5.23 -6.90
C ILE A 673 18.59 -5.00 -8.23
N ASN A 674 19.93 -5.12 -8.21
CA ASN A 674 20.77 -4.93 -9.39
C ASN A 674 20.99 -6.26 -10.10
N GLY A 675 20.60 -6.36 -11.37
CA GLY A 675 20.79 -7.56 -12.18
C GLY A 675 22.23 -7.88 -12.62
N ARG A 676 23.24 -7.06 -12.27
CA ARG A 676 24.58 -7.09 -12.91
C ARG A 676 25.55 -8.15 -12.40
N SER A 677 25.61 -8.40 -11.13
CA SER A 677 26.58 -9.33 -10.54
C SER A 677 25.98 -9.98 -9.34
N GLY A 678 25.33 -11.12 -9.55
CA GLY A 678 24.80 -11.92 -8.46
C GLY A 678 24.07 -11.05 -7.45
N TYR A 679 22.84 -10.70 -7.69
CA TYR A 679 21.84 -10.28 -6.73
C TYR A 679 22.29 -9.30 -5.62
N ALA A 680 23.13 -8.33 -5.91
CA ALA A 680 23.49 -7.33 -4.93
C ALA A 680 22.32 -6.36 -4.78
N LEU A 681 21.69 -6.38 -3.63
CA LEU A 681 20.89 -5.28 -3.16
C LEU A 681 21.78 -4.05 -3.11
N SER A 682 21.52 -3.05 -3.96
CA SER A 682 22.44 -1.91 -4.04
C SER A 682 22.27 -0.96 -2.87
N LYS A 683 21.10 -0.89 -2.24
CA LYS A 683 20.84 -0.22 -0.95
C LYS A 683 19.49 -0.60 -0.37
N ILE A 684 19.43 -0.68 0.94
CA ILE A 684 18.20 -0.73 1.74
C ILE A 684 18.03 0.63 2.40
N TYR A 685 16.83 1.20 2.28
CA TYR A 685 16.43 2.41 3.00
C TYR A 685 15.57 2.00 4.19
N TYR A 686 16.22 1.86 5.35
CA TYR A 686 15.62 1.51 6.62
C TYR A 686 14.88 2.69 7.22
N HIS A 687 13.69 2.49 7.76
CA HIS A 687 12.95 3.42 8.64
C HIS A 687 12.75 4.86 8.14
N TRP A 688 13.36 5.25 7.03
CA TRP A 688 13.31 6.62 6.52
C TRP A 688 11.88 7.07 6.27
N ILE A 689 11.03 6.16 5.96
CA ILE A 689 9.64 6.39 5.57
C ILE A 689 8.77 6.60 6.81
N ARG A 690 9.04 5.93 7.93
CA ARG A 690 8.40 6.22 9.22
C ARG A 690 8.79 7.59 9.77
N ASP A 691 10.05 7.98 9.66
CA ASP A 691 10.56 9.25 10.18
C ASP A 691 10.10 10.46 9.36
N TYR A 692 9.84 10.30 8.07
CA TYR A 692 9.31 11.39 7.22
C TYR A 692 7.81 11.65 7.38
N ARG A 693 7.04 10.77 8.00
CA ARG A 693 5.64 11.03 8.35
C ARG A 693 5.45 12.29 9.19
N PHE A 694 6.49 12.77 9.85
CA PHE A 694 6.42 13.78 10.89
C PHE A 694 7.25 15.05 10.63
N GLY A 695 7.67 15.30 9.42
CA GLY A 695 8.26 16.60 9.05
C GLY A 695 9.58 16.93 9.75
N ARG A 696 10.45 15.95 9.95
CA ARG A 696 11.82 16.27 10.37
C ARG A 696 12.63 16.79 9.18
N ASN A 697 12.95 18.06 9.24
CA ASN A 697 14.07 18.60 8.48
C ASN A 697 15.38 18.03 9.06
N TRP A 698 16.17 17.41 8.23
CA TRP A 698 17.60 17.21 8.45
C TRP A 698 18.37 18.26 7.70
#